data_e035168701efcf782e056827923a03fc
#
_entry.id   e035168701efcf782e056827923a03fc
#
_cell.length_a   1.000
_cell.length_b   1.000
_cell.length_c   1.000
_cell.angle_alpha   90.00
_cell.angle_beta   90.00
_cell.angle_gamma   90.00
#
_symmetry.space_group_name_H-M   'P 1'
#
loop_
_entity.id
_entity.type
_entity.pdbx_description
1 polymer ?
#
loop_
_entity_poly.entity_id
_entity_poly.type
_entity_poly.pdbx_seq_one_letter_code
_entity_poly.pdbx_strand_id
1 'polypeptide(L)'
;AGPVVAVSNPRSEQTGAVGHALQGIEIAISDASVRSGEVLVRTPCRALAVIDPSQGPKESPIDRTAWLETGDKGFLDNDGQLRITGRIDDVLTLANGTKLLPADVESVLLEEPAVAQVCVAGEGLPWPVAFIVPEPVTVRTLLKRFRCRVWSRKQALSHPKILRWFSHRLAEQQKGLPRRICVRRFLLVDHPFDMAHGEATESFKIKRHSIAKHFALYIRSFEPQAGGTKASLLPGVGTMNDTNHPSAEKTESVTLPQSSSQTNCLTSAFWGATDSSVDGSGFAHAAEQMAVGMSGEISTIVESAKDAIENLRTNDELYEKVEGPTLPAAPLADAPMPPMGKLSGSAERAISKTGLWGLFVPQRYGGSGCSYIELMQAITHLACVNPTVSGLLSVHSTIGAVSALTTFGSDDQRQYWLPRLAEGNPMSVFAATEPDAGCDLHRVASQLEYDGKEFRLTGTKMFITGATYGRLVKLLAISEGKPVIVLVKLPDSDTPHFTLQSYGLHPLKHAHNNALKFERFPVDSSCVLRPGKSLDGQESDGMSIVWHGLNRGRVALAAQAAGTISLLLNQAAVFSGKRHTWGQPIQKRELVLGRLGRMASARLVCEALSGWSSSVIDGGGSGELEAILTKVVAGRCLRQVAVDALGIHGGRAFLVGHPLGDSFHDHFAAGIYEGESDLLGLALFKGIAKHHPLALNKNFLEWMRWRCSRSLNYFSAKEDSVLLDGELRDLAIQARRGLITMSLQADRLLRRHGRTLAEQQLILANLSNQIQGFISCLAVIHFADRRADSASVHAAVCWCRPVIMKFLGKPLGSRDYKRLAELGRFSLGSHSD
;
A
#
# COMPACT_ATOMS: atom_id res chain seq x y z
N ALA A 1 -18.10 -1.12 17.53
CA ALA A 1 -18.33 -2.48 17.06
C ALA A 1 -18.49 -3.36 18.29
N GLY A 2 -19.65 -3.97 18.46
CA GLY A 2 -19.90 -4.90 19.54
C GLY A 2 -19.35 -6.29 19.22
N PRO A 3 -19.30 -7.18 20.21
CA PRO A 3 -18.89 -8.58 20.01
C PRO A 3 -19.85 -9.29 19.06
N VAL A 4 -19.37 -10.38 18.44
CA VAL A 4 -20.21 -11.28 17.63
C VAL A 4 -21.29 -11.85 18.55
N VAL A 5 -22.55 -11.65 18.18
CA VAL A 5 -23.71 -12.00 19.01
C VAL A 5 -24.37 -13.30 18.56
N ALA A 6 -24.38 -13.53 17.26
CA ALA A 6 -24.97 -14.71 16.64
C ALA A 6 -24.13 -15.18 15.44
N VAL A 7 -24.15 -16.47 15.15
CA VAL A 7 -23.41 -17.08 14.03
C VAL A 7 -24.34 -18.00 13.24
N SER A 8 -24.33 -17.85 11.91
CA SER A 8 -25.03 -18.74 11.00
C SER A 8 -24.21 -20.00 10.73
N ASN A 9 -24.86 -21.13 10.62
CA ASN A 9 -24.22 -22.36 10.17
C ASN A 9 -23.97 -22.26 8.66
N PRO A 10 -22.72 -22.45 8.18
CA PRO A 10 -22.43 -22.39 6.74
C PRO A 10 -23.12 -23.46 5.89
N ARG A 11 -23.76 -24.45 6.53
CA ARG A 11 -24.50 -25.50 5.86
C ARG A 11 -26.02 -25.25 5.82
N SER A 12 -26.52 -24.16 6.42
CA SER A 12 -27.93 -23.80 6.36
C SER A 12 -28.17 -22.92 5.12
N GLU A 13 -28.96 -23.37 4.19
CA GLU A 13 -29.35 -22.66 2.96
C GLU A 13 -30.31 -21.46 3.19
N GLN A 14 -30.54 -21.04 4.44
CA GLN A 14 -31.48 -19.97 4.75
C GLN A 14 -30.80 -18.59 4.59
N THR A 15 -30.99 -17.98 3.44
CA THR A 15 -30.57 -16.59 3.16
C THR A 15 -31.25 -15.59 4.12
N GLY A 16 -30.46 -14.67 4.71
CA GLY A 16 -30.94 -13.55 5.51
C GLY A 16 -31.05 -13.78 7.02
N ALA A 17 -30.67 -14.96 7.52
CA ALA A 17 -30.52 -15.19 8.96
C ALA A 17 -29.11 -14.78 9.43
N VAL A 18 -29.04 -14.10 10.60
CA VAL A 18 -27.77 -13.81 11.27
C VAL A 18 -27.25 -15.05 12.00
N GLY A 19 -28.16 -15.96 12.39
CA GLY A 19 -27.86 -17.23 13.04
C GLY A 19 -28.33 -17.33 14.48
N HIS A 20 -27.86 -18.37 15.19
CA HIS A 20 -28.18 -18.59 16.59
C HIS A 20 -27.27 -17.79 17.53
N ALA A 21 -27.77 -17.43 18.69
CA ALA A 21 -26.95 -16.82 19.74
C ALA A 21 -25.75 -17.70 20.11
N LEU A 22 -24.61 -17.09 20.30
CA LEU A 22 -23.43 -17.80 20.80
C LEU A 22 -23.62 -18.23 22.26
N GLN A 23 -22.92 -19.27 22.69
CA GLN A 23 -22.98 -19.77 24.06
C GLN A 23 -22.65 -18.66 25.06
N GLY A 24 -23.54 -18.45 26.03
CA GLY A 24 -23.40 -17.40 27.04
C GLY A 24 -23.90 -16.02 26.61
N ILE A 25 -24.52 -15.91 25.43
CA ILE A 25 -25.19 -14.69 24.95
C ILE A 25 -26.70 -14.96 24.91
N GLU A 26 -27.48 -14.05 25.46
CA GLU A 26 -28.93 -14.09 25.40
C GLU A 26 -29.44 -13.01 24.45
N ILE A 27 -30.43 -13.36 23.62
CA ILE A 27 -31.08 -12.44 22.70
C ILE A 27 -32.57 -12.40 23.03
N ALA A 28 -33.11 -11.21 23.11
CA ALA A 28 -34.56 -10.99 23.29
C ALA A 28 -35.03 -9.93 22.28
N ILE A 29 -36.35 -9.90 22.06
CA ILE A 29 -37.01 -8.88 21.24
C ILE A 29 -37.88 -8.03 22.18
N SER A 30 -37.76 -6.69 22.09
CA SER A 30 -38.30 -5.73 23.04
C SER A 30 -39.85 -5.75 23.18
N ASP A 31 -40.56 -6.24 22.18
CA ASP A 31 -42.03 -6.37 22.23
C ASP A 31 -42.47 -7.74 21.70
N ALA A 32 -42.74 -8.65 22.60
CA ALA A 32 -43.21 -10.01 22.30
C ALA A 32 -44.60 -10.07 21.61
N SER A 33 -45.37 -8.98 21.61
CA SER A 33 -46.70 -8.92 20.97
C SER A 33 -46.62 -8.57 19.47
N VAL A 34 -45.46 -8.11 18.99
CA VAL A 34 -45.25 -7.71 17.59
C VAL A 34 -44.27 -8.68 16.93
N ARG A 35 -44.54 -9.05 15.68
CA ARG A 35 -43.71 -9.98 14.88
C ARG A 35 -42.23 -9.56 14.74
N SER A 36 -41.86 -8.32 15.03
CA SER A 36 -40.51 -7.80 14.94
C SER A 36 -40.38 -6.56 15.87
N GLY A 37 -39.38 -6.57 16.76
CA GLY A 37 -39.11 -5.49 17.72
C GLY A 37 -37.60 -5.16 17.75
N GLU A 38 -37.22 -4.32 18.73
CA GLU A 38 -35.80 -4.05 18.93
C GLU A 38 -35.07 -5.28 19.48
N VAL A 39 -33.89 -5.55 18.92
CA VAL A 39 -33.05 -6.65 19.37
C VAL A 39 -32.32 -6.21 20.63
N LEU A 40 -32.56 -6.90 21.70
CA LEU A 40 -31.89 -6.75 22.97
C LEU A 40 -30.88 -7.87 23.18
N VAL A 41 -29.71 -7.53 23.68
CA VAL A 41 -28.63 -8.49 23.90
C VAL A 41 -28.14 -8.42 25.34
N ARG A 42 -27.95 -9.59 25.95
CA ARG A 42 -27.26 -9.72 27.23
C ARG A 42 -26.03 -10.58 27.04
N THR A 43 -24.83 -10.01 27.30
CA THR A 43 -23.56 -10.65 27.00
C THR A 43 -22.49 -10.30 28.03
N PRO A 44 -21.66 -11.29 28.46
CA PRO A 44 -20.51 -11.04 29.32
C PRO A 44 -19.41 -10.22 28.65
N CYS A 45 -19.42 -10.14 27.30
CA CYS A 45 -18.42 -9.43 26.49
C CYS A 45 -18.80 -7.95 26.23
N ARG A 46 -19.57 -7.33 27.13
CA ARG A 46 -19.94 -5.92 27.03
C ARG A 46 -18.72 -5.01 27.24
N ALA A 47 -18.64 -3.89 26.51
CA ALA A 47 -17.62 -2.88 26.71
C ALA A 47 -17.66 -2.32 28.16
N LEU A 48 -16.49 -2.03 28.72
CA LEU A 48 -16.39 -1.50 30.09
C LEU A 48 -16.81 -0.04 30.18
N ALA A 49 -16.65 0.73 29.09
CA ALA A 49 -17.08 2.12 29.00
C ALA A 49 -17.37 2.50 27.54
N VAL A 50 -18.23 3.47 27.32
CA VAL A 50 -18.44 4.13 26.02
C VAL A 50 -17.80 5.51 26.10
N ILE A 51 -16.87 5.80 25.20
CA ILE A 51 -16.23 7.12 25.08
C ILE A 51 -17.04 7.91 24.07
N ASP A 52 -17.71 8.97 24.54
CA ASP A 52 -18.31 9.98 23.67
C ASP A 52 -17.24 11.04 23.37
N PRO A 53 -16.79 11.18 22.11
CA PRO A 53 -15.78 12.16 21.74
C PRO A 53 -16.16 13.61 22.06
N SER A 54 -17.46 13.90 22.21
CA SER A 54 -17.98 15.24 22.47
C SER A 54 -18.11 15.58 23.96
N GLN A 55 -18.15 14.56 24.86
CA GLN A 55 -18.42 14.75 26.29
C GLN A 55 -17.32 14.21 27.21
N GLY A 56 -16.26 13.60 26.67
CA GLY A 56 -15.24 12.94 27.46
C GLY A 56 -15.67 11.59 28.06
N PRO A 57 -14.78 10.86 28.75
CA PRO A 57 -15.08 9.56 29.30
C PRO A 57 -16.07 9.71 30.46
N LYS A 58 -17.31 9.24 30.29
CA LYS A 58 -18.22 9.00 31.39
C LYS A 58 -17.92 7.61 31.96
N GLU A 59 -17.24 7.54 33.06
CA GLU A 59 -17.15 6.35 33.90
C GLU A 59 -18.51 6.12 34.62
N SER A 60 -19.44 5.51 33.91
CA SER A 60 -20.58 4.89 34.56
C SER A 60 -20.33 3.39 34.64
N PRO A 61 -20.36 2.77 35.82
CA PRO A 61 -20.25 1.33 35.94
C PRO A 61 -21.38 0.68 35.13
N ILE A 62 -21.01 -0.03 34.07
CA ILE A 62 -21.98 -0.70 33.20
C ILE A 62 -22.40 -1.99 33.89
N ASP A 63 -23.68 -2.07 34.23
CA ASP A 63 -24.29 -3.32 34.71
C ASP A 63 -24.20 -4.37 33.59
N ARG A 64 -23.36 -5.37 33.78
CA ARG A 64 -23.13 -6.46 32.82
C ARG A 64 -24.33 -7.42 32.72
N THR A 65 -25.28 -7.33 33.66
CA THR A 65 -26.47 -8.17 33.68
C THR A 65 -27.66 -7.50 32.98
N ALA A 66 -27.57 -6.19 32.70
CA ALA A 66 -28.60 -5.45 32.02
C ALA A 66 -28.68 -5.76 30.53
N TRP A 67 -29.85 -5.72 29.95
CA TRP A 67 -30.06 -5.80 28.52
C TRP A 67 -29.45 -4.59 27.81
N LEU A 68 -28.78 -4.83 26.71
CA LEU A 68 -28.26 -3.81 25.81
C LEU A 68 -29.24 -3.62 24.65
N GLU A 69 -29.76 -2.43 24.50
CA GLU A 69 -30.50 -2.00 23.30
C GLU A 69 -29.53 -1.83 22.14
N THR A 70 -29.70 -2.64 21.07
CA THR A 70 -28.78 -2.62 19.94
C THR A 70 -29.10 -1.53 18.92
N GLY A 71 -30.31 -0.97 18.98
CA GLY A 71 -30.85 -0.08 17.95
C GLY A 71 -31.17 -0.82 16.64
N ASP A 72 -30.97 -2.13 16.57
CA ASP A 72 -31.35 -2.96 15.44
C ASP A 72 -32.72 -3.55 15.62
N LYS A 73 -33.57 -3.56 14.60
CA LYS A 73 -34.87 -4.18 14.56
C LYS A 73 -34.77 -5.57 13.96
N GLY A 74 -35.40 -6.56 14.64
CA GLY A 74 -35.36 -7.94 14.21
C GLY A 74 -36.37 -8.82 14.87
N PHE A 75 -36.30 -10.12 14.61
CA PHE A 75 -37.11 -11.15 15.22
C PHE A 75 -36.33 -12.47 15.29
N LEU A 76 -36.76 -13.35 16.19
CA LEU A 76 -36.31 -14.74 16.21
C LEU A 76 -37.30 -15.58 15.38
N ASP A 77 -36.82 -16.33 14.43
CA ASP A 77 -37.64 -17.23 13.64
C ASP A 77 -38.01 -18.51 14.44
N ASN A 78 -38.81 -19.38 13.83
CA ASN A 78 -39.30 -20.58 14.50
C ASN A 78 -38.19 -21.55 14.94
N ASP A 79 -37.00 -21.42 14.34
CA ASP A 79 -35.83 -22.24 14.66
C ASP A 79 -34.91 -21.51 15.66
N GLY A 80 -35.31 -20.34 16.19
CA GLY A 80 -34.55 -19.53 17.15
C GLY A 80 -33.38 -18.78 16.53
N GLN A 81 -33.33 -18.61 15.20
CA GLN A 81 -32.32 -17.82 14.52
C GLN A 81 -32.70 -16.35 14.50
N LEU A 82 -31.73 -15.50 14.79
CA LEU A 82 -31.91 -14.05 14.72
C LEU A 82 -31.98 -13.59 13.26
N ARG A 83 -33.01 -12.82 12.96
CA ARG A 83 -33.15 -12.10 11.67
C ARG A 83 -33.26 -10.61 11.92
N ILE A 84 -32.31 -9.86 11.34
CA ILE A 84 -32.32 -8.38 11.43
C ILE A 84 -33.10 -7.84 10.23
N THR A 85 -34.05 -6.96 10.52
CA THR A 85 -34.91 -6.30 9.50
C THR A 85 -34.50 -4.86 9.22
N GLY A 86 -33.67 -4.23 10.06
CA GLY A 86 -33.13 -2.88 9.86
C GLY A 86 -32.73 -2.21 11.15
N ARG A 87 -32.52 -0.89 11.10
CA ARG A 87 -32.25 -0.08 12.28
C ARG A 87 -33.47 0.75 12.69
N ILE A 88 -33.66 0.95 13.97
CA ILE A 88 -34.77 1.74 14.51
C ILE A 88 -34.66 3.21 14.08
N ASP A 89 -33.45 3.73 14.04
CA ASP A 89 -33.17 5.13 13.66
C ASP A 89 -33.37 5.42 12.17
N ASP A 90 -33.51 4.37 11.32
CA ASP A 90 -33.69 4.52 9.87
C ASP A 90 -35.18 4.60 9.44
N VAL A 91 -36.11 4.69 10.35
CA VAL A 91 -37.55 4.77 10.04
C VAL A 91 -37.88 6.11 9.40
N LEU A 92 -38.37 6.12 8.17
CA LEU A 92 -38.90 7.33 7.51
C LEU A 92 -40.39 7.54 7.89
N THR A 93 -40.75 8.77 8.20
CA THR A 93 -42.13 9.17 8.44
C THR A 93 -42.64 9.99 7.28
N LEU A 94 -43.63 9.47 6.56
CA LEU A 94 -44.25 10.18 5.42
C LEU A 94 -45.23 11.27 5.92
N ALA A 95 -45.57 12.22 5.04
CA ALA A 95 -46.48 13.32 5.34
C ALA A 95 -47.86 12.89 5.83
N ASN A 96 -48.30 11.69 5.50
CA ASN A 96 -49.56 11.10 5.95
C ASN A 96 -49.42 10.30 7.27
N GLY A 97 -48.27 10.42 7.97
CA GLY A 97 -47.98 9.71 9.19
C GLY A 97 -47.60 8.22 9.03
N THR A 98 -47.50 7.72 7.81
CA THR A 98 -47.08 6.35 7.57
C THR A 98 -45.59 6.23 7.90
N LYS A 99 -45.26 5.34 8.80
CA LYS A 99 -43.88 4.95 9.13
C LYS A 99 -43.46 3.79 8.24
N LEU A 100 -42.33 3.89 7.58
CA LEU A 100 -41.74 2.81 6.77
C LEU A 100 -40.27 2.63 7.09
N LEU A 101 -39.81 1.39 7.03
CA LEU A 101 -38.40 1.07 7.09
C LEU A 101 -37.86 1.05 5.64
N PRO A 102 -36.92 1.93 5.26
CA PRO A 102 -36.39 1.94 3.91
C PRO A 102 -35.86 0.61 3.44
N ALA A 103 -35.22 -0.15 4.33
CA ALA A 103 -34.64 -1.46 4.01
C ALA A 103 -35.70 -2.46 3.49
N ASP A 104 -36.97 -2.38 3.95
CA ASP A 104 -38.04 -3.26 3.49
C ASP A 104 -38.39 -3.01 2.02
N VAL A 105 -38.31 -1.77 1.59
CA VAL A 105 -38.59 -1.38 0.20
C VAL A 105 -37.34 -1.59 -0.67
N GLU A 106 -36.16 -1.24 -0.15
CA GLU A 106 -34.88 -1.40 -0.84
C GLU A 106 -34.58 -2.86 -1.17
N SER A 107 -34.83 -3.79 -0.22
CA SER A 107 -34.64 -5.23 -0.46
C SER A 107 -35.47 -5.74 -1.63
N VAL A 108 -36.73 -5.32 -1.73
CA VAL A 108 -37.61 -5.70 -2.83
C VAL A 108 -37.16 -5.12 -4.17
N LEU A 109 -36.67 -3.87 -4.18
CA LEU A 109 -36.17 -3.23 -5.40
C LEU A 109 -34.82 -3.81 -5.86
N LEU A 110 -33.99 -4.30 -4.93
CA LEU A 110 -32.71 -4.97 -5.24
C LEU A 110 -32.87 -6.37 -5.82
N GLU A 111 -34.05 -7.00 -5.71
CA GLU A 111 -34.33 -8.28 -6.40
C GLU A 111 -34.38 -8.11 -7.94
N GLU A 112 -34.53 -6.88 -8.44
CA GLU A 112 -34.45 -6.63 -9.88
C GLU A 112 -32.97 -6.60 -10.32
N PRO A 113 -32.53 -7.54 -11.18
CA PRO A 113 -31.13 -7.63 -11.61
C PRO A 113 -30.59 -6.39 -12.35
N ALA A 114 -31.47 -5.51 -12.77
CA ALA A 114 -31.11 -4.25 -13.40
C ALA A 114 -30.74 -3.14 -12.38
N VAL A 115 -30.93 -3.38 -11.08
CA VAL A 115 -30.64 -2.46 -9.98
C VAL A 115 -29.35 -2.90 -9.29
N ALA A 116 -28.30 -2.08 -9.36
CA ALA A 116 -27.04 -2.35 -8.68
C ALA A 116 -27.03 -1.84 -7.24
N GLN A 117 -27.62 -0.63 -7.01
CA GLN A 117 -27.75 -0.03 -5.68
C GLN A 117 -29.06 0.78 -5.64
N VAL A 118 -29.67 0.87 -4.48
CA VAL A 118 -30.86 1.68 -4.26
C VAL A 118 -30.82 2.35 -2.88
N CYS A 119 -31.30 3.56 -2.81
CA CYS A 119 -31.53 4.31 -1.57
C CYS A 119 -32.94 4.88 -1.58
N VAL A 120 -33.75 4.49 -0.62
CA VAL A 120 -35.11 5.00 -0.44
C VAL A 120 -35.10 6.16 0.54
N ALA A 121 -35.68 7.28 0.13
CA ALA A 121 -35.83 8.51 0.93
C ALA A 121 -37.28 8.98 0.87
N GLY A 122 -37.61 10.07 1.55
CA GLY A 122 -38.96 10.63 1.46
C GLY A 122 -39.52 11.09 2.80
N GLU A 123 -38.66 11.43 3.77
CA GLU A 123 -39.08 12.01 5.04
C GLU A 123 -39.97 13.24 4.76
N GLY A 124 -41.18 13.27 5.32
CA GLY A 124 -42.13 14.33 5.11
C GLY A 124 -42.82 14.40 3.74
N LEU A 125 -42.48 13.52 2.79
CA LEU A 125 -43.12 13.44 1.48
C LEU A 125 -44.42 12.61 1.52
N PRO A 126 -45.37 12.82 0.60
CA PRO A 126 -46.62 12.03 0.53
C PRO A 126 -46.38 10.53 0.21
N TRP A 127 -45.25 10.19 -0.36
CA TRP A 127 -44.82 8.84 -0.75
C TRP A 127 -43.30 8.72 -0.76
N PRO A 128 -42.76 7.51 -0.61
CA PRO A 128 -41.30 7.29 -0.72
C PRO A 128 -40.81 7.50 -2.17
N VAL A 129 -39.57 7.94 -2.27
CA VAL A 129 -38.83 8.10 -3.54
C VAL A 129 -37.57 7.24 -3.52
N ALA A 130 -37.10 6.78 -4.68
CA ALA A 130 -35.91 5.96 -4.79
C ALA A 130 -34.84 6.59 -5.67
N PHE A 131 -33.62 6.58 -5.20
CA PHE A 131 -32.42 6.85 -5.99
C PHE A 131 -31.81 5.49 -6.35
N ILE A 132 -31.69 5.23 -7.66
CA ILE A 132 -31.34 3.89 -8.18
C ILE A 132 -30.09 4.02 -9.03
N VAL A 133 -29.06 3.28 -8.67
CA VAL A 133 -27.91 3.06 -9.53
C VAL A 133 -28.20 1.84 -10.38
N PRO A 134 -28.38 1.99 -11.70
CA PRO A 134 -28.68 0.87 -12.56
C PRO A 134 -27.44 0.07 -12.92
N GLU A 135 -27.61 -1.25 -13.12
CA GLU A 135 -26.56 -2.13 -13.59
C GLU A 135 -26.08 -1.72 -14.99
N PRO A 136 -24.79 -1.36 -15.17
CA PRO A 136 -24.28 -0.81 -16.42
C PRO A 136 -24.44 -1.73 -17.63
N VAL A 137 -24.34 -3.03 -17.43
CA VAL A 137 -24.47 -4.04 -18.50
C VAL A 137 -25.91 -4.06 -19.02
N THR A 138 -26.88 -4.02 -18.10
CA THR A 138 -28.31 -3.99 -18.45
C THR A 138 -28.68 -2.73 -19.23
N VAL A 139 -28.22 -1.57 -18.78
CA VAL A 139 -28.47 -0.29 -19.51
C VAL A 139 -27.92 -0.36 -20.93
N ARG A 140 -26.70 -0.86 -21.13
CA ARG A 140 -26.11 -1.02 -22.48
C ARG A 140 -26.92 -1.98 -23.37
N THR A 141 -27.39 -3.08 -22.79
CA THR A 141 -28.23 -4.06 -23.50
C THR A 141 -29.55 -3.45 -23.93
N LEU A 142 -30.19 -2.66 -23.04
CA LEU A 142 -31.43 -1.98 -23.34
C LEU A 142 -31.26 -0.89 -24.42
N LEU A 143 -30.16 -0.12 -24.38
CA LEU A 143 -29.85 0.86 -25.43
C LEU A 143 -29.70 0.21 -26.79
N LYS A 144 -29.04 -0.94 -26.88
CA LYS A 144 -28.93 -1.73 -28.11
C LYS A 144 -30.30 -2.25 -28.56
N ARG A 145 -31.05 -2.86 -27.66
CA ARG A 145 -32.40 -3.43 -27.90
C ARG A 145 -33.37 -2.37 -28.41
N PHE A 146 -33.37 -1.18 -27.81
CA PHE A 146 -34.26 -0.08 -28.19
C PHE A 146 -33.70 0.81 -29.31
N ARG A 147 -32.51 0.48 -29.86
CA ARG A 147 -31.79 1.27 -30.88
C ARG A 147 -31.66 2.74 -30.51
N CYS A 148 -31.38 3.02 -29.20
CA CYS A 148 -31.19 4.38 -28.73
C CYS A 148 -29.80 4.90 -29.09
N ARG A 149 -29.71 6.07 -29.71
CA ARG A 149 -28.46 6.79 -29.96
C ARG A 149 -28.26 7.80 -28.83
N VAL A 150 -27.26 7.58 -28.02
CA VAL A 150 -26.92 8.44 -26.86
C VAL A 150 -25.41 8.67 -26.81
N TRP A 151 -24.99 9.86 -26.39
CA TRP A 151 -23.60 10.29 -26.38
C TRP A 151 -22.97 10.29 -24.97
N SER A 152 -23.81 10.16 -23.93
CA SER A 152 -23.34 10.12 -22.54
C SER A 152 -24.19 9.19 -21.68
N ARG A 153 -23.63 8.77 -20.52
CA ARG A 153 -24.36 7.96 -19.53
C ARG A 153 -25.60 8.72 -19.01
N LYS A 154 -25.47 10.00 -18.76
CA LYS A 154 -26.59 10.87 -18.30
C LYS A 154 -27.73 10.88 -19.31
N GLN A 155 -27.43 10.99 -20.61
CA GLN A 155 -28.45 10.88 -21.67
C GLN A 155 -29.08 9.48 -21.75
N ALA A 156 -28.29 8.44 -21.51
CA ALA A 156 -28.80 7.08 -21.50
C ALA A 156 -29.82 6.88 -20.38
N LEU A 157 -29.52 7.35 -19.18
CA LEU A 157 -30.37 7.18 -18.00
C LEU A 157 -31.61 8.08 -18.01
N SER A 158 -31.56 9.20 -18.72
CA SER A 158 -32.74 10.07 -18.93
C SER A 158 -33.53 9.74 -20.20
N HIS A 159 -33.13 8.71 -20.96
CA HIS A 159 -33.82 8.35 -22.21
C HIS A 159 -35.22 7.76 -21.91
N PRO A 160 -36.33 8.27 -22.53
CA PRO A 160 -37.70 7.89 -22.20
C PRO A 160 -37.98 6.38 -22.25
N LYS A 161 -37.37 5.65 -23.21
CA LYS A 161 -37.55 4.19 -23.33
C LYS A 161 -36.88 3.44 -22.18
N ILE A 162 -35.74 3.94 -21.67
CA ILE A 162 -35.03 3.37 -20.52
C ILE A 162 -35.83 3.62 -19.25
N LEU A 163 -36.25 4.87 -19.02
CA LEU A 163 -37.07 5.24 -17.85
C LEU A 163 -38.37 4.44 -17.82
N ARG A 164 -39.06 4.28 -18.97
CA ARG A 164 -40.31 3.50 -19.05
C ARG A 164 -40.05 2.02 -18.74
N TRP A 165 -38.95 1.48 -19.19
CA TRP A 165 -38.57 0.09 -18.90
C TRP A 165 -38.33 -0.14 -17.40
N PHE A 166 -37.52 0.74 -16.76
CA PHE A 166 -37.29 0.68 -15.30
C PHE A 166 -38.59 0.91 -14.54
N SER A 167 -39.42 1.86 -14.95
CA SER A 167 -40.72 2.10 -14.35
C SER A 167 -41.60 0.84 -14.29
N HIS A 168 -41.65 0.10 -15.39
CA HIS A 168 -42.43 -1.15 -15.47
C HIS A 168 -41.84 -2.22 -14.55
N ARG A 169 -40.52 -2.44 -14.63
CA ARG A 169 -39.85 -3.46 -13.82
C ARG A 169 -39.95 -3.21 -12.32
N LEU A 170 -39.71 -1.99 -11.88
CA LEU A 170 -39.82 -1.60 -10.49
C LEU A 170 -41.27 -1.68 -9.98
N ALA A 171 -42.27 -1.39 -10.82
CA ALA A 171 -43.67 -1.56 -10.45
C ALA A 171 -44.06 -3.04 -10.27
N GLU A 172 -43.51 -3.91 -11.11
CA GLU A 172 -43.72 -5.37 -10.98
C GLU A 172 -43.12 -5.89 -9.65
N GLN A 173 -41.93 -5.52 -9.30
CA GLN A 173 -41.27 -5.94 -8.04
C GLN A 173 -42.08 -5.51 -6.80
N GLN A 174 -42.69 -4.33 -6.84
CA GLN A 174 -43.43 -3.79 -5.69
C GLN A 174 -44.86 -4.33 -5.53
N LYS A 175 -45.34 -5.25 -6.36
CA LYS A 175 -46.73 -5.77 -6.29
C LYS A 175 -47.11 -6.38 -4.93
N GLY A 176 -46.10 -6.92 -4.24
CA GLY A 176 -46.29 -7.51 -2.90
C GLY A 176 -46.29 -6.49 -1.75
N LEU A 177 -45.91 -5.23 -2.01
CA LEU A 177 -45.83 -4.22 -0.97
C LEU A 177 -47.16 -3.49 -0.77
N PRO A 178 -47.49 -3.05 0.46
CA PRO A 178 -48.63 -2.16 0.71
C PRO A 178 -48.54 -0.88 -0.12
N ARG A 179 -49.59 -0.48 -0.81
CA ARG A 179 -49.62 0.68 -1.72
C ARG A 179 -49.13 1.99 -1.10
N ARG A 180 -49.23 2.15 0.21
CA ARG A 180 -48.80 3.34 0.95
C ARG A 180 -47.30 3.49 1.10
N ILE A 181 -46.50 2.38 0.96
CA ILE A 181 -45.03 2.39 1.06
C ILE A 181 -44.35 2.10 -0.28
N CYS A 182 -45.12 1.91 -1.35
CA CYS A 182 -44.56 1.76 -2.68
C CYS A 182 -43.88 3.05 -3.17
N VAL A 183 -42.71 2.92 -3.73
CA VAL A 183 -42.01 4.03 -4.44
C VAL A 183 -42.83 4.42 -5.66
N ARG A 184 -43.16 5.70 -5.75
CA ARG A 184 -43.92 6.23 -6.90
C ARG A 184 -43.07 7.04 -7.86
N ARG A 185 -41.92 7.52 -7.41
CA ARG A 185 -40.96 8.26 -8.24
C ARG A 185 -39.54 7.76 -7.95
N PHE A 186 -38.72 7.72 -8.98
CA PHE A 186 -37.35 7.34 -8.87
C PHE A 186 -36.45 8.19 -9.75
N LEU A 187 -35.17 8.28 -9.40
CA LEU A 187 -34.12 8.86 -10.19
C LEU A 187 -33.08 7.78 -10.51
N LEU A 188 -32.73 7.62 -11.80
CA LEU A 188 -31.59 6.80 -12.19
C LEU A 188 -30.30 7.62 -12.04
N VAL A 189 -29.43 7.20 -11.11
CA VAL A 189 -28.18 7.87 -10.77
C VAL A 189 -27.05 7.34 -11.67
N ASP A 190 -26.19 8.22 -12.12
CA ASP A 190 -25.13 7.90 -13.10
C ASP A 190 -23.80 7.50 -12.47
N HIS A 191 -23.68 7.53 -11.15
CA HIS A 191 -22.53 7.07 -10.37
C HIS A 191 -22.98 6.11 -9.26
N PRO A 192 -22.10 5.22 -8.77
CA PRO A 192 -22.39 4.38 -7.60
C PRO A 192 -22.41 5.22 -6.31
N PHE A 193 -23.20 4.80 -5.33
CA PHE A 193 -23.11 5.36 -3.98
C PHE A 193 -21.81 4.87 -3.35
N ASP A 194 -20.83 5.73 -3.24
CA ASP A 194 -19.49 5.40 -2.76
C ASP A 194 -18.93 6.45 -1.79
N MET A 195 -17.73 6.20 -1.30
CA MET A 195 -17.01 7.10 -0.40
C MET A 195 -16.53 8.37 -1.11
N ALA A 196 -16.19 8.29 -2.40
CA ALA A 196 -15.67 9.42 -3.16
C ALA A 196 -16.71 10.53 -3.31
N HIS A 197 -18.00 10.16 -3.30
CA HIS A 197 -19.14 11.09 -3.30
C HIS A 197 -19.69 11.37 -1.88
N GLY A 198 -19.06 10.79 -0.83
CA GLY A 198 -19.54 10.95 0.54
C GLY A 198 -20.86 10.24 0.84
N GLU A 199 -21.29 9.33 -0.03
CA GLU A 199 -22.60 8.67 -0.03
C GLU A 199 -22.58 7.28 0.62
N ALA A 200 -21.38 6.73 0.90
CA ALA A 200 -21.19 5.50 1.64
C ALA A 200 -20.13 5.64 2.75
N THR A 201 -20.18 4.74 3.72
CA THR A 201 -19.14 4.57 4.75
C THR A 201 -17.96 3.74 4.20
N GLU A 202 -16.86 3.66 4.96
CA GLU A 202 -15.73 2.77 4.67
C GLU A 202 -16.12 1.28 4.57
N SER A 203 -17.17 0.89 5.27
CA SER A 203 -17.77 -0.45 5.20
C SER A 203 -18.83 -0.60 4.11
N PHE A 204 -18.86 0.32 3.13
CA PHE A 204 -19.82 0.37 2.02
C PHE A 204 -21.30 0.49 2.42
N LYS A 205 -21.59 0.91 3.64
CA LYS A 205 -22.96 1.20 4.06
C LYS A 205 -23.40 2.56 3.52
N ILE A 206 -24.58 2.59 2.89
CA ILE A 206 -25.17 3.79 2.29
C ILE A 206 -25.48 4.82 3.39
N LYS A 207 -25.01 6.06 3.19
CA LYS A 207 -25.33 7.22 4.04
C LYS A 207 -26.56 7.93 3.50
N ARG A 208 -27.74 7.47 3.87
CA ARG A 208 -29.04 7.95 3.39
C ARG A 208 -29.18 9.46 3.48
N HIS A 209 -28.82 10.04 4.62
CA HIS A 209 -28.88 11.49 4.83
C HIS A 209 -28.01 12.27 3.83
N SER A 210 -26.80 11.77 3.52
CA SER A 210 -25.90 12.40 2.53
C SER A 210 -26.49 12.31 1.13
N ILE A 211 -27.05 11.17 0.75
CA ILE A 211 -27.72 10.98 -0.56
C ILE A 211 -28.94 11.89 -0.65
N ALA A 212 -29.79 11.94 0.38
CA ALA A 212 -30.95 12.81 0.40
C ALA A 212 -30.56 14.28 0.30
N LYS A 213 -29.46 14.70 0.91
CA LYS A 213 -28.90 16.06 0.80
C LYS A 213 -28.36 16.34 -0.59
N HIS A 214 -27.62 15.41 -1.19
CA HIS A 214 -27.06 15.52 -2.54
C HIS A 214 -28.16 15.70 -3.59
N PHE A 215 -29.24 14.94 -3.48
CA PHE A 215 -30.38 14.98 -4.40
C PHE A 215 -31.56 15.82 -3.90
N ALA A 216 -31.32 16.76 -2.97
CA ALA A 216 -32.36 17.60 -2.36
C ALA A 216 -33.21 18.36 -3.39
N LEU A 217 -32.60 18.83 -4.51
CA LEU A 217 -33.33 19.51 -5.58
C LEU A 217 -34.33 18.58 -6.27
N TYR A 218 -33.96 17.30 -6.46
CA TYR A 218 -34.86 16.29 -7.03
C TYR A 218 -35.98 15.94 -6.04
N ILE A 219 -35.65 15.81 -4.76
CA ILE A 219 -36.66 15.58 -3.71
C ILE A 219 -37.70 16.69 -3.71
N ARG A 220 -37.30 17.97 -3.75
CA ARG A 220 -38.20 19.12 -3.86
C ARG A 220 -39.06 19.10 -5.14
N SER A 221 -38.53 18.59 -6.25
CA SER A 221 -39.29 18.44 -7.50
C SER A 221 -40.37 17.34 -7.42
N PHE A 222 -40.31 16.49 -6.38
CA PHE A 222 -41.29 15.45 -6.11
C PHE A 222 -42.42 15.92 -5.17
N GLU A 223 -42.28 17.08 -4.54
CA GLU A 223 -43.36 17.70 -3.73
C GLU A 223 -44.57 18.02 -4.62
N PRO A 224 -45.82 17.81 -4.14
CA PRO A 224 -47.00 18.17 -4.89
C PRO A 224 -47.08 19.70 -5.00
N GLN A 225 -47.05 20.26 -6.21
CA GLN A 225 -47.41 21.66 -6.40
C GLN A 225 -48.90 21.85 -6.10
N ALA A 226 -49.22 22.88 -5.29
CA ALA A 226 -50.58 23.23 -4.99
C ALA A 226 -51.29 23.70 -6.26
N GLY A 227 -52.03 22.84 -6.95
CA GLY A 227 -52.77 23.13 -8.17
C GLY A 227 -53.02 21.85 -8.96
N GLY A 228 -54.18 21.23 -8.75
CA GLY A 228 -54.53 19.89 -9.13
C GLY A 228 -54.28 19.49 -10.58
N THR A 229 -53.79 18.29 -10.77
CA THR A 229 -54.16 17.42 -11.89
C THR A 229 -53.85 15.96 -11.50
N LYS A 230 -54.68 15.03 -11.96
CA LYS A 230 -54.70 13.59 -11.70
C LYS A 230 -53.30 12.94 -11.74
N ALA A 231 -52.91 12.30 -10.67
CA ALA A 231 -51.69 11.49 -10.56
C ALA A 231 -51.68 10.35 -11.60
N SER A 232 -50.93 10.50 -12.66
CA SER A 232 -50.55 9.37 -13.52
C SER A 232 -49.49 8.56 -12.84
N LEU A 233 -49.71 7.27 -12.74
CA LEU A 233 -48.77 6.28 -12.20
C LEU A 233 -47.45 6.34 -12.98
N LEU A 234 -46.38 6.61 -12.28
CA LEU A 234 -44.97 6.54 -12.72
C LEU A 234 -44.62 7.35 -13.97
N PRO A 235 -44.53 8.69 -13.94
CA PRO A 235 -43.78 9.41 -14.94
C PRO A 235 -42.29 9.33 -14.62
N GLY A 236 -41.48 9.08 -15.63
CA GLY A 236 -40.04 9.25 -15.56
C GLY A 236 -39.71 10.67 -15.12
N VAL A 237 -38.58 10.79 -14.44
CA VAL A 237 -38.03 12.09 -14.03
C VAL A 237 -37.89 12.97 -15.26
N GLY A 238 -38.53 14.15 -15.26
CA GLY A 238 -38.29 15.17 -16.24
C GLY A 238 -36.84 15.67 -16.11
N THR A 239 -36.09 15.68 -17.20
CA THR A 239 -34.79 16.33 -17.26
C THR A 239 -34.95 17.81 -16.99
N MET A 240 -34.41 18.33 -15.88
CA MET A 240 -34.15 19.76 -15.79
C MET A 240 -32.99 20.09 -16.77
N ASN A 241 -33.25 20.99 -17.71
CA ASN A 241 -32.19 21.66 -18.45
C ASN A 241 -31.48 22.59 -17.46
N ASP A 242 -30.31 22.16 -16.98
CA ASP A 242 -29.43 22.97 -16.14
C ASP A 242 -28.75 24.05 -16.98
N THR A 243 -29.37 25.24 -17.03
CA THR A 243 -28.71 26.47 -17.47
C THR A 243 -28.25 27.33 -16.29
N ASN A 244 -28.35 26.86 -15.03
CA ASN A 244 -27.86 27.61 -13.87
C ASN A 244 -27.41 26.64 -12.78
N HIS A 245 -26.26 25.94 -13.00
CA HIS A 245 -25.39 25.58 -11.90
C HIS A 245 -24.41 26.75 -11.70
N PRO A 246 -24.21 27.24 -10.47
CA PRO A 246 -23.02 27.99 -10.17
C PRO A 246 -21.89 27.03 -10.53
N SER A 247 -20.99 27.51 -11.38
CA SER A 247 -19.74 26.83 -11.69
C SER A 247 -19.21 26.26 -10.39
N ALA A 248 -19.18 24.91 -10.28
CA ALA A 248 -18.35 24.26 -9.30
C ALA A 248 -16.99 24.94 -9.45
N GLU A 249 -16.55 25.61 -8.41
CA GLU A 249 -15.16 26.01 -8.28
C GLU A 249 -14.38 24.82 -8.77
N LYS A 250 -13.63 25.05 -9.83
CA LYS A 250 -12.63 24.14 -10.31
C LYS A 250 -11.80 23.82 -9.07
N THR A 251 -12.05 22.66 -8.44
CA THR A 251 -10.99 21.97 -7.79
C THR A 251 -9.96 21.83 -8.88
N GLU A 252 -9.01 22.75 -8.87
CA GLU A 252 -7.81 22.62 -9.65
C GLU A 252 -7.32 21.23 -9.36
N SER A 253 -7.48 20.38 -10.38
CA SER A 253 -6.68 19.17 -10.42
C SER A 253 -5.27 19.67 -10.20
N VAL A 254 -4.65 19.30 -9.06
CA VAL A 254 -3.23 19.47 -8.85
C VAL A 254 -2.59 18.71 -9.99
N THR A 255 -2.31 19.41 -11.05
CA THR A 255 -1.42 18.98 -12.11
C THR A 255 -0.09 18.89 -11.42
N LEU A 256 0.30 17.66 -11.11
CA LEU A 256 1.69 17.34 -10.81
C LEU A 256 2.51 18.02 -11.91
N PRO A 257 3.55 18.79 -11.58
CA PRO A 257 4.36 19.45 -12.57
C PRO A 257 4.80 18.41 -13.58
N GLN A 258 4.57 18.69 -14.84
CA GLN A 258 5.11 17.90 -15.94
C GLN A 258 6.62 17.98 -15.77
N SER A 259 7.23 16.91 -15.28
CA SER A 259 8.67 16.76 -15.32
C SER A 259 9.10 16.96 -16.76
N SER A 260 10.00 17.90 -16.96
CA SER A 260 10.76 18.07 -18.20
C SER A 260 11.10 16.70 -18.77
N SER A 261 10.96 16.52 -20.04
CA SER A 261 11.09 15.41 -20.97
C SER A 261 12.20 14.35 -20.75
N GLN A 262 12.56 14.00 -19.53
CA GLN A 262 13.31 12.78 -19.24
C GLN A 262 12.31 11.62 -19.21
N THR A 263 12.25 10.89 -20.30
CA THR A 263 11.45 9.68 -20.43
C THR A 263 11.91 8.71 -19.36
N ASN A 264 11.02 8.40 -18.42
CA ASN A 264 11.28 7.44 -17.36
C ASN A 264 11.66 6.09 -18.00
N CYS A 265 12.81 5.54 -17.62
CA CYS A 265 13.38 4.33 -18.20
C CYS A 265 12.38 3.17 -18.23
N LEU A 266 11.65 2.97 -17.14
CA LEU A 266 10.65 1.91 -17.02
C LEU A 266 9.46 2.10 -17.98
N THR A 267 8.92 3.31 -18.08
CA THR A 267 7.79 3.60 -18.98
C THR A 267 8.18 3.47 -20.45
N SER A 268 9.40 3.88 -20.80
CA SER A 268 9.97 3.70 -22.13
C SER A 268 10.13 2.22 -22.48
N ALA A 269 10.66 1.41 -21.58
CA ALA A 269 10.77 -0.03 -21.76
C ALA A 269 9.40 -0.69 -21.94
N PHE A 270 8.39 -0.25 -21.17
CA PHE A 270 7.05 -0.83 -21.22
C PHE A 270 6.25 -0.41 -22.44
N TRP A 271 6.16 0.89 -22.74
CA TRP A 271 5.36 1.38 -23.87
C TRP A 271 6.11 1.37 -25.21
N GLY A 272 7.42 1.23 -25.22
CA GLY A 272 8.30 1.36 -26.35
C GLY A 272 8.38 2.82 -26.79
N ALA A 273 9.45 3.51 -26.47
CA ALA A 273 9.69 4.85 -26.99
C ALA A 273 9.66 4.83 -28.53
N THR A 274 9.18 5.90 -29.13
CA THR A 274 9.22 6.10 -30.60
C THR A 274 10.63 6.18 -31.14
N ASP A 275 11.62 6.29 -30.26
CA ASP A 275 13.04 6.34 -30.60
C ASP A 275 13.73 4.99 -30.34
N SER A 276 14.49 4.53 -31.31
CA SER A 276 15.17 3.24 -31.32
C SER A 276 16.29 3.05 -30.28
N SER A 277 16.44 4.01 -29.37
CA SER A 277 17.52 4.04 -28.36
C SER A 277 17.21 3.36 -27.01
N VAL A 278 16.06 2.70 -26.84
CA VAL A 278 15.72 2.03 -25.56
C VAL A 278 15.90 0.51 -25.68
N ASP A 279 17.06 0.09 -26.08
CA ASP A 279 17.46 -1.30 -26.38
C ASP A 279 18.10 -2.01 -25.18
N GLY A 280 17.57 -1.89 -23.96
CA GLY A 280 18.23 -2.51 -22.80
C GLY A 280 19.47 -1.74 -22.31
N SER A 281 19.87 -0.66 -22.98
CA SER A 281 21.04 0.15 -22.62
C SER A 281 21.01 0.66 -21.16
N GLY A 282 19.83 0.99 -20.63
CA GLY A 282 19.70 1.40 -19.23
C GLY A 282 20.00 0.29 -18.22
N PHE A 283 19.62 -0.96 -18.52
CA PHE A 283 19.97 -2.10 -17.66
C PHE A 283 21.47 -2.45 -17.79
N ALA A 284 22.02 -2.42 -19.02
CA ALA A 284 23.44 -2.68 -19.26
C ALA A 284 24.32 -1.60 -18.59
N HIS A 285 23.96 -0.32 -18.73
CA HIS A 285 24.68 0.78 -18.08
C HIS A 285 24.66 0.65 -16.54
N ALA A 286 23.51 0.33 -15.95
CA ALA A 286 23.40 0.07 -14.52
C ALA A 286 24.28 -1.10 -14.08
N ALA A 287 24.31 -2.17 -14.86
CA ALA A 287 25.17 -3.33 -14.58
C ALA A 287 26.66 -2.96 -14.65
N GLU A 288 27.05 -2.09 -15.57
CA GLU A 288 28.44 -1.57 -15.66
C GLU A 288 28.81 -0.75 -14.44
N GLN A 289 27.95 0.18 -14.01
CA GLN A 289 28.20 0.99 -12.82
C GLN A 289 28.32 0.13 -11.56
N MET A 290 27.46 -0.89 -11.41
CA MET A 290 27.53 -1.82 -10.28
C MET A 290 28.82 -2.68 -10.29
N ALA A 291 29.38 -2.97 -11.45
CA ALA A 291 30.60 -3.77 -11.56
C ALA A 291 31.86 -2.99 -11.12
N VAL A 292 31.82 -1.67 -11.08
CA VAL A 292 32.95 -0.83 -10.62
C VAL A 292 33.22 -1.05 -9.12
N GLY A 293 32.18 -1.39 -8.33
CA GLY A 293 32.31 -1.56 -6.90
C GLY A 293 32.38 -0.24 -6.13
N MET A 294 32.59 -0.33 -4.82
CA MET A 294 32.80 0.83 -3.95
C MET A 294 34.22 1.37 -4.12
N SER A 295 34.39 2.68 -4.01
CA SER A 295 35.72 3.30 -3.93
C SER A 295 36.52 2.78 -2.72
N GLY A 296 37.83 2.86 -2.76
CA GLY A 296 38.68 2.36 -1.67
C GLY A 296 38.37 3.01 -0.32
N GLU A 297 38.05 4.30 -0.30
CA GLU A 297 37.65 5.02 0.91
C GLU A 297 36.34 4.44 1.49
N ILE A 298 35.30 4.32 0.67
CA ILE A 298 34.00 3.79 1.09
C ILE A 298 34.13 2.33 1.56
N SER A 299 34.88 1.52 0.85
CA SER A 299 35.16 0.14 1.22
C SER A 299 35.84 0.04 2.59
N THR A 300 36.84 0.90 2.87
CA THR A 300 37.54 0.95 4.16
C THR A 300 36.59 1.30 5.30
N ILE A 301 35.73 2.30 5.11
CA ILE A 301 34.73 2.69 6.11
C ILE A 301 33.77 1.53 6.41
N VAL A 302 33.28 0.86 5.36
CA VAL A 302 32.33 -0.26 5.50
C VAL A 302 32.98 -1.45 6.22
N GLU A 303 34.22 -1.83 5.87
CA GLU A 303 34.92 -2.91 6.56
C GLU A 303 35.22 -2.54 8.03
N SER A 304 35.68 -1.31 8.31
CA SER A 304 35.89 -0.87 9.68
C SER A 304 34.60 -0.88 10.51
N ALA A 305 33.46 -0.55 9.90
CA ALA A 305 32.16 -0.64 10.56
C ALA A 305 31.72 -2.09 10.82
N LYS A 306 32.00 -3.00 9.88
CA LYS A 306 31.75 -4.44 10.06
C LYS A 306 32.57 -4.98 11.22
N ASP A 307 33.85 -4.69 11.26
CA ASP A 307 34.74 -5.11 12.36
C ASP A 307 34.27 -4.58 13.71
N ALA A 308 33.88 -3.31 13.79
CA ALA A 308 33.32 -2.72 14.99
C ALA A 308 32.02 -3.42 15.45
N ILE A 309 31.13 -3.74 14.52
CA ILE A 309 29.87 -4.46 14.79
C ILE A 309 30.14 -5.87 15.28
N GLU A 310 31.07 -6.62 14.66
CA GLU A 310 31.44 -7.97 15.05
C GLU A 310 32.08 -7.99 16.45
N ASN A 311 33.00 -7.07 16.74
CA ASN A 311 33.60 -6.95 18.07
C ASN A 311 32.57 -6.69 19.15
N LEU A 312 31.66 -5.73 18.92
CA LEU A 312 30.58 -5.41 19.87
C LEU A 312 29.58 -6.55 20.04
N ARG A 313 29.29 -7.30 18.99
CA ARG A 313 28.41 -8.46 19.05
C ARG A 313 29.03 -9.60 19.86
N THR A 314 30.33 -9.83 19.67
CA THR A 314 31.06 -10.88 20.39
C THR A 314 31.10 -10.60 21.88
N ASN A 315 31.16 -9.33 22.29
CA ASN A 315 31.21 -8.92 23.70
C ASN A 315 29.82 -8.65 24.30
N ASP A 316 28.71 -8.91 23.54
CA ASP A 316 27.31 -8.62 23.92
C ASP A 316 27.06 -7.13 24.24
N GLU A 317 27.84 -6.23 23.64
CA GLU A 317 27.78 -4.78 23.86
C GLU A 317 27.03 -4.03 22.74
N LEU A 318 26.60 -4.75 21.69
CA LEU A 318 25.99 -4.10 20.50
C LEU A 318 24.62 -3.51 20.81
N TYR A 319 23.83 -4.21 21.59
CA TYR A 319 22.47 -3.77 21.95
C TYR A 319 22.28 -3.64 23.44
N GLU A 320 21.60 -2.60 23.87
CA GLU A 320 21.09 -2.48 25.23
C GLU A 320 19.60 -2.80 25.29
N LYS A 321 19.17 -3.43 26.38
CA LYS A 321 17.76 -3.74 26.62
C LYS A 321 17.01 -2.44 26.94
N VAL A 322 15.80 -2.33 26.39
CA VAL A 322 14.88 -1.24 26.71
C VAL A 322 13.80 -1.77 27.63
N GLU A 323 13.48 -1.05 28.69
CA GLU A 323 12.35 -1.36 29.56
C GLU A 323 11.06 -1.43 28.76
N GLY A 324 10.15 -2.28 29.21
CA GLY A 324 8.93 -2.66 28.48
C GLY A 324 8.04 -1.49 28.07
N PRO A 325 7.03 -1.73 27.22
CA PRO A 325 6.21 -0.69 26.63
C PRO A 325 5.40 0.09 27.66
N THR A 326 5.35 1.40 27.50
CA THR A 326 4.53 2.31 28.30
C THR A 326 3.10 2.47 27.79
N LEU A 327 2.83 2.04 26.54
CA LEU A 327 1.46 1.97 26.03
C LEU A 327 0.79 0.70 26.56
N PRO A 328 -0.46 0.78 27.05
CA PRO A 328 -1.21 -0.40 27.39
C PRO A 328 -1.27 -1.28 26.13
N ALA A 329 -0.67 -2.47 26.21
CA ALA A 329 -0.84 -3.46 25.18
C ALA A 329 -2.33 -3.72 24.99
N ALA A 330 -2.74 -4.04 23.77
CA ALA A 330 -4.06 -4.61 23.52
C ALA A 330 -4.34 -5.75 24.50
N PRO A 331 -5.60 -6.14 24.77
CA PRO A 331 -6.02 -6.99 25.90
C PRO A 331 -5.44 -8.42 25.98
N LEU A 332 -4.29 -8.66 25.33
CA LEU A 332 -3.47 -9.88 25.47
C LEU A 332 -2.26 -9.67 26.41
N ALA A 333 -2.36 -8.72 27.33
CA ALA A 333 -1.26 -8.16 28.12
C ALA A 333 -0.57 -9.10 29.13
N ASP A 334 -0.98 -10.34 29.27
CA ASP A 334 -0.36 -11.28 30.22
C ASP A 334 0.81 -12.09 29.63
N ALA A 335 1.12 -11.95 28.33
CA ALA A 335 2.27 -12.58 27.73
C ALA A 335 3.53 -11.69 27.93
N PRO A 336 4.64 -12.25 28.42
CA PRO A 336 5.88 -11.50 28.52
C PRO A 336 6.29 -10.99 27.12
N MET A 337 6.40 -9.68 26.97
CA MET A 337 6.88 -9.07 25.75
C MET A 337 8.33 -9.51 25.48
N PRO A 338 8.67 -9.83 24.21
CA PRO A 338 10.07 -10.12 23.89
C PRO A 338 10.93 -8.89 24.21
N PRO A 339 12.15 -9.08 24.72
CA PRO A 339 13.03 -7.97 25.05
C PRO A 339 13.26 -7.11 23.81
N MET A 340 12.91 -5.83 23.92
CA MET A 340 13.23 -4.82 22.94
C MET A 340 14.65 -4.33 23.17
N GLY A 341 15.34 -3.94 22.08
CA GLY A 341 16.68 -3.41 22.15
C GLY A 341 16.88 -2.22 21.25
N LYS A 342 17.87 -1.41 21.56
CA LYS A 342 18.41 -0.36 20.70
C LYS A 342 19.92 -0.49 20.65
N LEU A 343 20.59 0.15 19.71
CA LEU A 343 22.03 0.25 19.76
C LEU A 343 22.45 0.86 21.10
N SER A 344 23.43 0.23 21.75
CA SER A 344 23.99 0.80 22.97
C SER A 344 24.73 2.11 22.68
N GLY A 345 24.83 2.97 23.67
CA GLY A 345 25.59 4.22 23.53
C GLY A 345 27.07 3.98 23.18
N SER A 346 27.69 2.87 23.62
CA SER A 346 29.04 2.44 23.22
C SER A 346 29.09 2.04 21.74
N ALA A 347 28.09 1.30 21.27
CA ALA A 347 27.98 0.88 19.88
C ALA A 347 27.77 2.07 18.94
N GLU A 348 26.87 3.00 19.27
CA GLU A 348 26.68 4.23 18.47
C GLU A 348 27.98 5.00 18.30
N ARG A 349 28.75 5.21 19.42
CA ARG A 349 30.05 5.90 19.37
C ARG A 349 31.10 5.14 18.58
N ALA A 350 31.20 3.81 18.75
CA ALA A 350 32.18 3.01 18.02
C ALA A 350 31.91 3.02 16.51
N ILE A 351 30.65 2.86 16.10
CA ILE A 351 30.26 2.91 14.70
C ILE A 351 30.43 4.33 14.14
N SER A 352 30.09 5.37 14.89
CA SER A 352 30.30 6.76 14.46
C SER A 352 31.76 7.05 14.12
N LYS A 353 32.73 6.53 14.90
CA LYS A 353 34.16 6.72 14.65
C LYS A 353 34.64 6.14 13.34
N THR A 354 33.93 5.19 12.73
CA THR A 354 34.27 4.62 11.41
C THR A 354 33.90 5.56 10.25
N GLY A 355 33.10 6.62 10.48
CA GLY A 355 32.58 7.51 9.44
C GLY A 355 31.32 6.97 8.73
N LEU A 356 30.75 5.83 9.18
CA LEU A 356 29.63 5.17 8.53
C LEU A 356 28.43 6.09 8.28
N TRP A 357 28.05 6.90 9.26
CA TRP A 357 26.88 7.76 9.16
C TRP A 357 27.07 8.91 8.15
N GLY A 358 28.34 9.28 7.87
CA GLY A 358 28.72 10.33 6.92
C GLY A 358 28.82 9.88 5.47
N LEU A 359 28.61 8.59 5.15
CA LEU A 359 28.82 8.06 3.78
C LEU A 359 28.10 8.90 2.72
N PHE A 360 26.84 9.23 2.92
CA PHE A 360 26.02 9.95 1.93
C PHE A 360 25.99 11.48 2.16
N VAL A 361 26.68 11.99 3.19
CA VAL A 361 26.84 13.42 3.41
C VAL A 361 27.94 13.95 2.48
N PRO A 362 27.71 15.08 1.75
CA PRO A 362 28.73 15.64 0.87
C PRO A 362 30.03 15.97 1.59
N GLN A 363 31.19 15.78 0.94
CA GLN A 363 32.53 16.00 1.51
C GLN A 363 32.70 17.38 2.15
N ARG A 364 32.17 18.44 1.52
CA ARG A 364 32.23 19.83 2.06
C ARG A 364 31.55 19.99 3.43
N TYR A 365 30.77 19.00 3.87
CA TYR A 365 30.12 18.98 5.18
C TYR A 365 30.66 17.85 6.08
N GLY A 366 31.84 17.30 5.74
CA GLY A 366 32.53 16.32 6.57
C GLY A 366 32.13 14.88 6.36
N GLY A 367 31.34 14.57 5.32
CA GLY A 367 31.04 13.21 4.91
C GLY A 367 31.95 12.71 3.80
N SER A 368 31.72 11.46 3.31
CA SER A 368 32.47 10.89 2.21
C SER A 368 31.91 11.25 0.83
N GLY A 369 30.64 11.68 0.75
CA GLY A 369 29.99 12.09 -0.49
C GLY A 369 29.85 10.97 -1.51
N CYS A 370 29.63 9.73 -1.05
CA CYS A 370 29.47 8.57 -1.93
C CYS A 370 28.28 8.72 -2.88
N SER A 371 28.36 8.10 -4.04
CA SER A 371 27.24 7.98 -4.97
C SER A 371 26.13 7.13 -4.35
N TYR A 372 24.93 7.21 -4.91
CA TYR A 372 23.82 6.43 -4.41
C TYR A 372 24.02 4.91 -4.65
N ILE A 373 24.68 4.53 -5.74
CA ILE A 373 25.10 3.15 -6.00
C ILE A 373 26.06 2.63 -4.92
N GLU A 374 27.09 3.40 -4.57
CA GLU A 374 28.05 3.02 -3.52
C GLU A 374 27.37 2.88 -2.16
N LEU A 375 26.42 3.79 -1.84
CA LEU A 375 25.61 3.68 -0.62
C LEU A 375 24.80 2.36 -0.60
N MET A 376 24.22 1.95 -1.73
CA MET A 376 23.47 0.68 -1.80
C MET A 376 24.39 -0.52 -1.65
N GLN A 377 25.59 -0.49 -2.20
CA GLN A 377 26.61 -1.52 -1.98
C GLN A 377 27.02 -1.58 -0.51
N ALA A 378 27.27 -0.43 0.13
CA ALA A 378 27.56 -0.37 1.56
C ALA A 378 26.43 -0.97 2.43
N ILE A 379 25.17 -0.59 2.15
CA ILE A 379 23.99 -1.15 2.83
C ILE A 379 23.92 -2.67 2.64
N THR A 380 24.20 -3.19 1.43
CA THR A 380 24.21 -4.63 1.14
C THR A 380 25.29 -5.34 1.95
N HIS A 381 26.52 -4.82 1.96
CA HIS A 381 27.63 -5.42 2.70
C HIS A 381 27.41 -5.42 4.21
N LEU A 382 26.88 -4.33 4.76
CA LEU A 382 26.53 -4.26 6.19
C LEU A 382 25.40 -5.22 6.56
N ALA A 383 24.41 -5.39 5.69
CA ALA A 383 23.29 -6.30 5.95
C ALA A 383 23.71 -7.77 5.94
N CYS A 384 24.85 -8.13 5.33
CA CYS A 384 25.43 -9.48 5.43
C CYS A 384 25.91 -9.79 6.85
N VAL A 385 26.24 -8.77 7.63
CA VAL A 385 26.71 -8.89 9.02
C VAL A 385 25.58 -8.54 10.00
N ASN A 386 24.93 -7.40 9.82
CA ASN A 386 23.89 -6.91 10.70
C ASN A 386 22.81 -6.12 9.97
N PRO A 387 21.65 -6.75 9.67
CA PRO A 387 20.54 -6.08 9.00
C PRO A 387 19.98 -4.86 9.74
N THR A 388 20.04 -4.83 11.08
CA THR A 388 19.54 -3.71 11.88
C THR A 388 20.38 -2.45 11.68
N VAL A 389 21.72 -2.55 11.79
CA VAL A 389 22.62 -1.40 11.56
C VAL A 389 22.52 -0.92 10.12
N SER A 390 22.48 -1.85 9.17
CA SER A 390 22.24 -1.54 7.76
C SER A 390 20.92 -0.78 7.53
N GLY A 391 19.84 -1.20 8.20
CA GLY A 391 18.55 -0.51 8.17
C GLY A 391 18.60 0.88 8.79
N LEU A 392 19.32 1.08 9.89
CA LEU A 392 19.51 2.39 10.51
C LEU A 392 20.31 3.33 9.61
N LEU A 393 21.35 2.82 8.92
CA LEU A 393 22.08 3.59 7.91
C LEU A 393 21.15 3.99 6.75
N SER A 394 20.33 3.06 6.27
CA SER A 394 19.33 3.35 5.24
C SER A 394 18.37 4.46 5.67
N VAL A 395 17.78 4.34 6.87
CA VAL A 395 16.87 5.37 7.40
C VAL A 395 17.57 6.72 7.52
N HIS A 396 18.75 6.76 8.10
CA HIS A 396 19.52 7.98 8.31
C HIS A 396 19.86 8.68 6.99
N SER A 397 20.40 7.95 6.03
CA SER A 397 20.96 8.51 4.81
C SER A 397 19.90 8.85 3.75
N THR A 398 18.84 8.03 3.65
CA THR A 398 17.90 8.09 2.50
C THR A 398 16.55 8.71 2.86
N ILE A 399 15.77 8.07 3.74
CA ILE A 399 14.42 8.52 4.08
C ILE A 399 14.41 9.58 5.19
N GLY A 400 15.45 9.62 6.02
CA GLY A 400 15.66 10.60 7.09
C GLY A 400 16.03 11.98 6.58
N ALA A 401 16.86 12.68 7.34
CA ALA A 401 17.15 14.09 7.07
C ALA A 401 18.28 14.31 6.06
N VAL A 402 19.28 13.39 5.96
CA VAL A 402 20.48 13.61 5.14
C VAL A 402 20.13 13.92 3.68
N SER A 403 19.44 13.01 3.00
CA SER A 403 19.07 13.20 1.59
C SER A 403 18.15 14.40 1.36
N ALA A 404 17.19 14.64 2.28
CA ALA A 404 16.27 15.77 2.20
C ALA A 404 17.01 17.12 2.37
N LEU A 405 17.90 17.23 3.34
CA LEU A 405 18.70 18.44 3.56
C LEU A 405 19.67 18.71 2.41
N THR A 406 20.33 17.69 1.91
CA THR A 406 21.25 17.81 0.77
C THR A 406 20.54 18.39 -0.45
N THR A 407 19.30 17.96 -0.71
CA THR A 407 18.54 18.36 -1.91
C THR A 407 17.73 19.64 -1.70
N PHE A 408 17.02 19.79 -0.57
CA PHE A 408 16.00 20.82 -0.36
C PHE A 408 16.34 21.80 0.78
N GLY A 409 17.35 21.53 1.60
CA GLY A 409 17.73 22.41 2.71
C GLY A 409 18.22 23.77 2.22
N SER A 410 18.04 24.83 3.04
CA SER A 410 18.75 26.09 2.85
C SER A 410 20.24 25.91 3.15
N ASP A 411 21.08 26.85 2.73
CA ASP A 411 22.52 26.81 3.02
C ASP A 411 22.80 26.81 4.52
N ASP A 412 22.03 27.59 5.31
CA ASP A 412 22.13 27.60 6.77
C ASP A 412 21.75 26.26 7.38
N GLN A 413 20.64 25.65 6.89
CA GLN A 413 20.21 24.31 7.32
C GLN A 413 21.26 23.26 7.00
N ARG A 414 21.86 23.28 5.80
CA ARG A 414 22.92 22.36 5.40
C ARG A 414 24.17 22.53 6.24
N GLN A 415 24.65 23.79 6.44
CA GLN A 415 25.85 24.09 7.23
C GLN A 415 25.66 23.68 8.69
N TYR A 416 24.45 23.83 9.22
CA TYR A 416 24.18 23.50 10.62
C TYR A 416 24.01 21.98 10.83
N TRP A 417 23.21 21.32 10.00
CA TRP A 417 22.83 19.93 10.25
C TRP A 417 23.75 18.90 9.63
N LEU A 418 24.23 19.08 8.38
CA LEU A 418 24.93 18.01 7.66
C LEU A 418 26.25 17.59 8.34
N PRO A 419 27.08 18.47 8.92
CA PRO A 419 28.26 18.01 9.66
C PRO A 419 27.91 17.14 10.88
N ARG A 420 26.87 17.50 11.62
CA ARG A 420 26.40 16.74 12.78
C ARG A 420 25.83 15.39 12.39
N LEU A 421 25.12 15.34 11.28
CA LEU A 421 24.60 14.11 10.71
C LEU A 421 25.72 13.20 10.18
N ALA A 422 26.79 13.77 9.63
CA ALA A 422 27.97 12.99 9.21
C ALA A 422 28.65 12.28 10.38
N GLU A 423 28.68 12.90 11.54
CA GLU A 423 29.15 12.31 12.80
C GLU A 423 28.13 11.32 13.42
N GLY A 424 26.88 11.29 12.93
CA GLY A 424 25.79 10.51 13.53
C GLY A 424 25.26 11.08 14.86
N ASN A 425 25.60 12.30 15.19
CA ASN A 425 25.18 12.99 16.42
C ASN A 425 24.53 14.36 16.12
N PRO A 426 23.20 14.37 15.93
CA PRO A 426 22.27 13.25 16.07
C PRO A 426 22.18 12.36 14.82
N MET A 427 21.80 11.11 14.97
CA MET A 427 21.23 10.36 13.86
C MET A 427 19.84 10.89 13.50
N SER A 428 19.44 10.71 12.22
CA SER A 428 18.12 11.15 11.77
C SER A 428 17.17 9.98 11.48
N VAL A 429 15.88 10.25 11.67
CA VAL A 429 14.77 9.32 11.42
C VAL A 429 13.65 10.03 10.66
N PHE A 430 12.66 9.26 10.19
CA PHE A 430 11.52 9.77 9.42
C PHE A 430 10.20 9.48 10.13
N ALA A 431 9.33 10.49 10.20
CA ALA A 431 8.02 10.37 10.82
C ALA A 431 6.91 10.92 9.92
N ALA A 432 6.16 10.00 9.29
CA ALA A 432 4.96 10.34 8.52
C ALA A 432 3.71 9.64 9.04
N THR A 433 3.81 8.35 9.37
CA THR A 433 2.67 7.51 9.77
C THR A 433 2.00 8.01 11.04
N GLU A 434 0.67 8.01 11.04
CA GLU A 434 -0.19 8.34 12.18
C GLU A 434 -1.20 7.22 12.41
N PRO A 435 -1.93 7.21 13.55
CA PRO A 435 -2.94 6.17 13.82
C PRO A 435 -3.93 5.95 12.66
N ASP A 436 -4.36 7.04 12.00
CA ASP A 436 -5.34 7.01 10.90
C ASP A 436 -4.74 7.31 9.52
N ALA A 437 -3.41 7.46 9.42
CA ALA A 437 -2.70 7.75 8.18
C ALA A 437 -1.50 6.82 7.98
N GLY A 438 -1.73 5.67 7.36
CA GLY A 438 -0.68 4.71 6.99
C GLY A 438 -0.27 4.84 5.53
N CYS A 439 -0.86 4.04 4.64
CA CYS A 439 -0.59 4.10 3.20
C CYS A 439 -1.13 5.36 2.52
N ASP A 440 -2.18 5.96 3.08
CA ASP A 440 -2.76 7.21 2.60
C ASP A 440 -2.23 8.39 3.42
N LEU A 441 -1.11 8.96 2.96
CA LEU A 441 -0.47 10.11 3.61
C LEU A 441 -1.24 11.43 3.46
N HIS A 442 -2.28 11.49 2.61
CA HIS A 442 -3.16 12.65 2.54
C HIS A 442 -4.07 12.80 3.77
N ARG A 443 -4.17 11.74 4.59
CA ARG A 443 -4.92 11.75 5.84
C ARG A 443 -4.09 12.17 7.07
N VAL A 444 -2.84 12.58 6.87
CA VAL A 444 -2.01 13.10 7.96
C VAL A 444 -2.69 14.29 8.62
N ALA A 445 -2.82 14.23 9.93
CA ALA A 445 -3.55 15.19 10.75
C ALA A 445 -2.67 16.03 11.68
N SER A 446 -1.37 15.70 11.85
CA SER A 446 -0.44 16.51 12.62
C SER A 446 -0.39 17.93 12.08
N GLN A 447 -0.59 18.94 12.95
CA GLN A 447 -0.66 20.37 12.60
C GLN A 447 0.59 21.10 13.00
N LEU A 448 1.04 22.01 12.14
CA LEU A 448 2.08 22.98 12.40
C LEU A 448 1.47 24.39 12.29
N GLU A 449 1.21 25.03 13.40
CA GLU A 449 0.53 26.32 13.49
C GLU A 449 1.50 27.41 13.94
N TYR A 450 1.42 28.61 13.37
CA TYR A 450 2.18 29.77 13.83
C TYR A 450 1.39 30.52 14.89
N ASP A 451 1.94 30.68 16.11
CA ASP A 451 1.25 31.33 17.23
C ASP A 451 1.53 32.85 17.35
N GLY A 452 2.17 33.45 16.35
CA GLY A 452 2.57 34.84 16.32
C GLY A 452 4.04 35.04 16.73
N LYS A 453 4.69 34.03 17.31
CA LYS A 453 6.08 34.06 17.75
C LYS A 453 6.92 32.93 17.13
N GLU A 454 6.41 31.71 17.23
CA GLU A 454 7.08 30.52 16.73
C GLU A 454 6.04 29.49 16.24
N PHE A 455 6.49 28.44 15.56
CA PHE A 455 5.60 27.36 15.17
C PHE A 455 5.31 26.43 16.35
N ARG A 456 4.08 25.87 16.37
CA ARG A 456 3.61 24.87 17.33
C ARG A 456 3.22 23.60 16.59
N LEU A 457 3.92 22.51 16.92
CA LEU A 457 3.63 21.19 16.37
C LEU A 457 2.70 20.44 17.34
N THR A 458 1.57 19.94 16.81
CA THR A 458 0.62 19.08 17.54
C THR A 458 0.29 17.86 16.70
N GLY A 459 0.37 16.66 17.29
CA GLY A 459 0.04 15.41 16.60
C GLY A 459 0.75 14.20 17.18
N THR A 460 0.41 13.02 16.67
CA THR A 460 1.01 11.75 17.08
C THR A 460 1.51 10.98 15.87
N LYS A 461 2.78 10.60 15.90
CA LYS A 461 3.42 9.76 14.89
C LYS A 461 3.66 8.35 15.44
N MET A 462 3.43 7.31 14.61
CA MET A 462 3.58 5.92 15.00
C MET A 462 4.54 5.17 14.08
N PHE A 463 5.08 4.06 14.58
CA PHE A 463 6.00 3.19 13.85
C PHE A 463 7.27 3.90 13.38
N ILE A 464 7.83 4.77 14.23
CA ILE A 464 9.02 5.55 13.90
C ILE A 464 10.27 4.76 14.26
N THR A 465 10.88 4.18 13.26
CA THR A 465 12.09 3.35 13.39
C THR A 465 13.29 4.18 13.85
N GLY A 466 13.97 3.72 14.87
CA GLY A 466 15.16 4.37 15.45
C GLY A 466 14.87 5.63 16.25
N ALA A 467 13.61 5.95 16.51
CA ALA A 467 13.24 7.12 17.28
C ALA A 467 13.59 6.93 18.77
N THR A 468 14.60 7.63 19.21
CA THR A 468 15.02 7.75 20.61
C THR A 468 15.21 9.22 20.97
N TYR A 469 15.34 9.53 22.26
CA TYR A 469 15.66 10.89 22.69
C TYR A 469 16.90 11.42 21.97
N GLY A 470 16.94 12.72 21.70
CA GLY A 470 18.04 13.40 21.02
C GLY A 470 18.13 13.20 19.51
N ARG A 471 17.30 12.35 18.88
CA ARG A 471 17.29 12.14 17.42
C ARG A 471 16.79 13.37 16.65
N LEU A 472 17.25 13.54 15.42
CA LEU A 472 16.66 14.47 14.46
C LEU A 472 15.57 13.79 13.66
N VAL A 473 14.34 14.25 13.77
CA VAL A 473 13.18 13.69 13.06
C VAL A 473 12.84 14.57 11.87
N LYS A 474 12.87 13.99 10.67
CA LYS A 474 12.19 14.56 9.50
C LYS A 474 10.72 14.21 9.57
N LEU A 475 9.86 15.17 9.86
CA LEU A 475 8.45 14.95 10.18
C LEU A 475 7.53 15.60 9.14
N LEU A 476 6.52 14.86 8.68
CA LEU A 476 5.44 15.38 7.85
C LEU A 476 4.32 15.95 8.73
N ALA A 477 3.96 17.20 8.51
CA ALA A 477 2.83 17.88 9.14
C ALA A 477 2.00 18.65 8.11
N ILE A 478 0.89 19.21 8.54
CA ILE A 478 0.03 20.11 7.76
C ILE A 478 0.17 21.52 8.34
N SER A 479 0.43 22.50 7.50
CA SER A 479 0.41 23.91 7.85
C SER A 479 -0.45 24.66 6.85
N GLU A 480 -1.45 25.39 7.32
CA GLU A 480 -2.41 26.11 6.47
C GLU A 480 -3.04 25.22 5.38
N GLY A 481 -3.38 23.97 5.75
CA GLY A 481 -3.97 22.98 4.86
C GLY A 481 -3.00 22.37 3.83
N LYS A 482 -1.69 22.68 3.89
CA LYS A 482 -0.68 22.15 2.97
C LYS A 482 0.32 21.25 3.69
N PRO A 483 0.81 20.17 3.05
CA PRO A 483 1.85 19.33 3.61
C PRO A 483 3.18 20.09 3.70
N VAL A 484 3.82 20.00 4.86
CA VAL A 484 5.13 20.59 5.14
C VAL A 484 6.04 19.59 5.82
N ILE A 485 7.34 19.74 5.63
CA ILE A 485 8.36 18.95 6.32
C ILE A 485 9.04 19.77 7.39
N VAL A 486 9.11 19.21 8.59
CA VAL A 486 9.72 19.84 9.75
C VAL A 486 10.88 18.98 10.25
N LEU A 487 11.99 19.61 10.57
CA LEU A 487 13.14 18.99 11.21
C LEU A 487 13.04 19.20 12.72
N VAL A 488 12.65 18.16 13.45
CA VAL A 488 12.46 18.24 14.89
C VAL A 488 13.59 17.49 15.59
N LYS A 489 14.46 18.21 16.32
CA LYS A 489 15.36 17.55 17.26
C LYS A 489 14.56 17.16 18.50
N LEU A 490 14.46 15.87 18.78
CA LEU A 490 13.76 15.37 19.96
C LEU A 490 14.50 15.80 21.24
N PRO A 491 13.78 16.16 22.31
CA PRO A 491 14.36 16.39 23.63
C PRO A 491 15.11 15.14 24.16
N ASP A 492 15.94 15.33 25.19
CA ASP A 492 16.68 14.25 25.84
C ASP A 492 15.84 13.47 26.88
N SER A 493 14.60 13.91 27.12
CA SER A 493 13.59 13.28 27.98
C SER A 493 12.21 13.79 27.61
N ASP A 494 11.17 13.19 28.18
CA ASP A 494 9.80 13.68 28.07
C ASP A 494 9.68 15.10 28.65
N THR A 495 8.80 15.88 28.04
CA THR A 495 8.50 17.26 28.43
C THR A 495 6.98 17.47 28.42
N PRO A 496 6.44 18.59 28.95
CA PRO A 496 5.00 18.88 28.82
C PRO A 496 4.50 18.96 27.36
N HIS A 497 5.42 19.13 26.40
CA HIS A 497 5.09 19.27 24.96
C HIS A 497 5.49 18.09 24.11
N PHE A 498 6.21 17.12 24.66
CA PHE A 498 6.71 15.95 23.93
C PHE A 498 6.75 14.72 24.81
N THR A 499 6.23 13.61 24.29
CA THR A 499 6.32 12.30 24.93
C THR A 499 6.76 11.25 23.92
N LEU A 500 7.79 10.47 24.29
CA LEU A 500 8.23 9.30 23.55
C LEU A 500 7.54 8.07 24.12
N GLN A 501 6.63 7.48 23.35
CA GLN A 501 5.85 6.32 23.77
C GLN A 501 6.45 5.05 23.19
N SER A 502 7.04 4.23 24.04
CA SER A 502 7.55 2.91 23.66
C SER A 502 6.43 1.89 23.55
N TYR A 503 6.53 1.00 22.56
CA TYR A 503 5.66 -0.17 22.40
C TYR A 503 6.45 -1.32 21.79
N GLY A 504 6.00 -2.56 22.00
CA GLY A 504 6.64 -3.73 21.45
C GLY A 504 6.17 -4.03 20.03
N LEU A 505 7.11 -4.41 19.16
CA LEU A 505 6.82 -4.96 17.85
C LEU A 505 7.44 -6.36 17.74
N HIS A 506 6.76 -7.29 17.07
CA HIS A 506 7.37 -8.56 16.71
C HIS A 506 8.54 -8.37 15.73
N PRO A 507 8.43 -7.57 14.64
CA PRO A 507 9.56 -7.27 13.78
C PRO A 507 10.42 -6.14 14.35
N LEU A 508 11.67 -6.05 13.86
CA LEU A 508 12.58 -4.93 14.11
C LEU A 508 12.85 -4.68 15.60
N LYS A 509 12.99 -5.73 16.39
CA LYS A 509 13.15 -5.66 17.86
C LYS A 509 14.30 -4.76 18.32
N HIS A 510 15.39 -4.70 17.56
CA HIS A 510 16.58 -3.93 17.88
C HIS A 510 16.65 -2.56 17.19
N ALA A 511 15.66 -2.24 16.36
CA ALA A 511 15.57 -0.96 15.70
C ALA A 511 14.80 0.11 16.50
N HIS A 512 14.31 -0.23 17.68
CA HIS A 512 13.60 0.64 18.63
C HIS A 512 12.56 1.54 17.96
N ASN A 513 11.41 0.94 17.61
CA ASN A 513 10.27 1.67 17.05
C ASN A 513 9.43 2.28 18.17
N ASN A 514 9.13 3.57 18.05
CA ASN A 514 8.34 4.31 19.03
C ASN A 514 7.26 5.15 18.37
N ALA A 515 6.27 5.58 19.18
CA ALA A 515 5.41 6.68 18.84
C ALA A 515 5.98 7.98 19.43
N LEU A 516 5.72 9.09 18.73
CA LEU A 516 6.12 10.44 19.10
C LEU A 516 4.85 11.26 19.25
N LYS A 517 4.56 11.73 20.46
CA LYS A 517 3.41 12.59 20.74
C LYS A 517 3.90 14.01 20.97
N PHE A 518 3.34 14.95 20.22
CA PHE A 518 3.62 16.37 20.30
C PHE A 518 2.35 17.12 20.73
N GLU A 519 2.46 17.96 21.75
CA GLU A 519 1.39 18.82 22.27
C GLU A 519 1.87 20.27 22.28
N ARG A 520 1.52 21.01 21.23
CA ARG A 520 1.99 22.39 21.03
C ARG A 520 3.53 22.52 21.18
N PHE A 521 4.27 21.56 20.67
CA PHE A 521 5.72 21.51 20.75
C PHE A 521 6.32 22.70 19.97
N PRO A 522 7.23 23.51 20.60
CA PRO A 522 7.81 24.68 19.94
C PRO A 522 8.76 24.26 18.83
N VAL A 523 8.63 24.87 17.67
CA VAL A 523 9.47 24.62 16.49
C VAL A 523 9.92 25.96 15.91
N ASP A 524 11.24 26.16 15.83
CA ASP A 524 11.80 27.32 15.19
C ASP A 524 11.54 27.35 13.69
N SER A 525 11.35 28.52 13.11
CA SER A 525 11.07 28.69 11.69
C SER A 525 12.18 28.16 10.78
N SER A 526 13.42 28.15 11.25
CA SER A 526 14.58 27.57 10.54
C SER A 526 14.53 26.06 10.44
N CYS A 527 13.69 25.39 11.23
CA CYS A 527 13.49 23.94 11.19
C CYS A 527 12.51 23.49 10.10
N VAL A 528 11.77 24.41 9.48
CA VAL A 528 10.83 24.08 8.40
C VAL A 528 11.57 24.01 7.08
N LEU A 529 11.51 22.85 6.41
CA LEU A 529 11.93 22.73 5.01
C LEU A 529 10.85 23.36 4.14
N ARG A 530 11.09 24.57 3.69
CA ARG A 530 10.11 25.34 2.92
C ARG A 530 10.04 24.81 1.49
N PRO A 531 8.84 24.75 0.90
CA PRO A 531 8.71 24.56 -0.53
C PRO A 531 9.56 25.59 -1.28
N GLY A 532 10.34 25.16 -2.22
CA GLY A 532 11.20 26.00 -3.03
C GLY A 532 11.66 25.23 -4.25
N LYS A 533 12.50 25.84 -5.06
CA LYS A 533 13.15 25.11 -6.13
C LYS A 533 14.17 24.16 -5.54
N SER A 534 14.10 22.88 -5.91
CA SER A 534 15.18 21.94 -5.62
C SER A 534 16.48 22.37 -6.34
N LEU A 535 17.62 21.75 -6.02
CA LEU A 535 18.90 22.08 -6.67
C LEU A 535 18.85 21.95 -8.21
N ASP A 536 17.96 21.13 -8.73
CA ASP A 536 17.66 20.92 -10.15
C ASP A 536 16.61 21.91 -10.71
N GLY A 537 16.19 22.91 -9.92
CA GLY A 537 15.31 23.99 -10.37
C GLY A 537 13.81 23.64 -10.39
N GLN A 538 13.39 22.45 -9.94
CA GLN A 538 11.98 22.07 -9.85
C GLN A 538 11.31 22.69 -8.62
N GLU A 539 10.05 23.14 -8.76
CA GLU A 539 9.25 23.52 -7.61
C GLU A 539 8.91 22.30 -6.77
N SER A 540 9.20 22.35 -5.48
CA SER A 540 8.93 21.28 -4.51
C SER A 540 7.88 21.72 -3.50
N ASP A 541 7.02 20.80 -3.12
CA ASP A 541 6.12 20.92 -1.97
C ASP A 541 6.53 19.92 -0.87
N GLY A 542 5.84 19.94 0.27
CA GLY A 542 6.12 19.01 1.35
C GLY A 542 5.98 17.54 0.93
N MET A 543 5.05 17.22 0.04
CA MET A 543 4.86 15.85 -0.45
C MET A 543 5.96 15.41 -1.41
N SER A 544 6.49 16.29 -2.25
CA SER A 544 7.63 15.95 -3.12
C SER A 544 8.87 15.59 -2.31
N ILE A 545 9.11 16.27 -1.17
CA ILE A 545 10.19 15.93 -0.23
C ILE A 545 9.95 14.55 0.43
N VAL A 546 8.69 14.22 0.73
CA VAL A 546 8.32 12.88 1.23
C VAL A 546 8.63 11.81 0.19
N TRP A 547 8.14 11.99 -1.05
CA TRP A 547 8.34 11.02 -2.13
C TRP A 547 9.81 10.85 -2.50
N HIS A 548 10.59 11.94 -2.49
CA HIS A 548 12.04 11.88 -2.70
C HIS A 548 12.72 10.94 -1.69
N GLY A 549 12.39 11.05 -0.40
CA GLY A 549 12.95 10.17 0.63
C GLY A 549 12.43 8.74 0.52
N LEU A 550 11.10 8.56 0.30
CA LEU A 550 10.51 7.23 0.18
C LEU A 550 11.06 6.45 -1.02
N ASN A 551 11.27 7.10 -2.18
CA ASN A 551 11.81 6.42 -3.35
C ASN A 551 13.24 5.94 -3.07
N ARG A 552 14.05 6.73 -2.38
CA ARG A 552 15.41 6.32 -1.98
C ARG A 552 15.38 5.20 -0.93
N GLY A 553 14.53 5.30 0.09
CA GLY A 553 14.37 4.24 1.10
C GLY A 553 13.95 2.91 0.46
N ARG A 554 13.02 2.93 -0.50
CA ARG A 554 12.57 1.72 -1.22
C ARG A 554 13.69 1.00 -1.96
N VAL A 555 14.60 1.73 -2.58
CA VAL A 555 15.78 1.13 -3.23
C VAL A 555 16.74 0.58 -2.19
N ALA A 556 16.97 1.33 -1.11
CA ALA A 556 17.81 0.89 0.00
C ALA A 556 17.28 -0.37 0.70
N LEU A 557 15.95 -0.53 0.78
CA LEU A 557 15.33 -1.77 1.25
C LEU A 557 15.75 -2.97 0.40
N ALA A 558 15.86 -2.82 -0.93
CA ALA A 558 16.28 -3.93 -1.80
C ALA A 558 17.78 -4.27 -1.60
N ALA A 559 18.60 -3.25 -1.40
CA ALA A 559 20.01 -3.45 -1.05
C ALA A 559 20.15 -4.19 0.31
N GLN A 560 19.41 -3.75 1.31
CA GLN A 560 19.35 -4.43 2.61
C GLN A 560 18.82 -5.87 2.49
N ALA A 561 17.80 -6.09 1.66
CA ALA A 561 17.28 -7.43 1.40
C ALA A 561 18.32 -8.34 0.77
N ALA A 562 19.11 -7.85 -0.19
CA ALA A 562 20.19 -8.63 -0.82
C ALA A 562 21.23 -9.12 0.21
N GLY A 563 21.69 -8.21 1.10
CA GLY A 563 22.61 -8.58 2.17
C GLY A 563 22.00 -9.51 3.21
N THR A 564 20.75 -9.24 3.63
CA THR A 564 20.02 -10.12 4.55
C THR A 564 19.80 -11.51 3.98
N ILE A 565 19.48 -11.60 2.68
CA ILE A 565 19.37 -12.90 1.97
C ILE A 565 20.71 -13.62 1.96
N SER A 566 21.81 -12.91 1.76
CA SER A 566 23.16 -13.49 1.84
C SER A 566 23.44 -14.07 3.22
N LEU A 567 23.11 -13.35 4.29
CA LEU A 567 23.24 -13.82 5.66
C LEU A 567 22.41 -15.10 5.90
N LEU A 568 21.13 -15.09 5.50
CA LEU A 568 20.25 -16.26 5.65
C LEU A 568 20.69 -17.46 4.83
N LEU A 569 21.20 -17.22 3.61
CA LEU A 569 21.73 -18.25 2.73
C LEU A 569 22.96 -18.91 3.36
N ASN A 570 23.91 -18.11 3.88
CA ASN A 570 25.08 -18.60 4.58
C ASN A 570 24.69 -19.46 5.81
N GLN A 571 23.83 -18.94 6.67
CA GLN A 571 23.33 -19.68 7.83
C GLN A 571 22.67 -21.01 7.44
N ALA A 572 21.85 -21.01 6.40
CA ALA A 572 21.17 -22.19 5.89
C ALA A 572 22.16 -23.20 5.26
N ALA A 573 23.16 -22.71 4.54
CA ALA A 573 24.22 -23.54 3.95
C ALA A 573 25.05 -24.24 5.04
N VAL A 574 25.56 -23.50 6.02
CA VAL A 574 26.31 -24.03 7.18
C VAL A 574 25.48 -25.04 7.96
N PHE A 575 24.23 -24.72 8.26
CA PHE A 575 23.35 -25.64 8.98
C PHE A 575 23.10 -26.93 8.19
N SER A 576 22.85 -26.82 6.87
CA SER A 576 22.57 -27.97 6.00
C SER A 576 23.75 -28.95 5.88
N GLY A 577 24.98 -28.46 6.02
CA GLY A 577 26.19 -29.28 6.09
C GLY A 577 26.33 -30.08 7.39
N LYS A 578 25.89 -29.47 8.51
CA LYS A 578 25.98 -30.05 9.83
C LYS A 578 24.81 -31.00 10.19
N ARG A 579 23.64 -30.78 9.60
CA ARG A 579 22.44 -31.57 9.89
C ARG A 579 22.38 -32.83 9.05
N HIS A 580 22.27 -33.99 9.68
CA HIS A 580 22.17 -35.28 9.01
C HIS A 580 20.75 -35.85 9.07
N THR A 581 20.33 -36.49 7.98
CA THR A 581 19.14 -37.35 7.89
C THR A 581 19.45 -38.56 7.02
N TRP A 582 19.00 -39.74 7.46
CA TRP A 582 19.27 -41.00 6.76
C TRP A 582 20.75 -41.16 6.34
N GLY A 583 21.64 -40.97 7.34
CA GLY A 583 23.07 -41.23 7.21
C GLY A 583 23.90 -40.20 6.44
N GLN A 584 23.33 -39.10 5.96
CA GLN A 584 24.09 -38.07 5.21
C GLN A 584 23.62 -36.65 5.50
N PRO A 585 24.49 -35.63 5.27
CA PRO A 585 24.12 -34.25 5.42
C PRO A 585 22.93 -33.87 4.54
N ILE A 586 22.01 -33.01 5.06
CA ILE A 586 20.81 -32.62 4.31
C ILE A 586 21.14 -31.77 3.08
N GLN A 587 22.30 -31.12 3.03
CA GLN A 587 22.78 -30.40 1.85
C GLN A 587 22.94 -31.28 0.58
N LYS A 588 22.97 -32.61 0.75
CA LYS A 588 22.99 -33.55 -0.40
C LYS A 588 21.59 -33.82 -0.96
N ARG A 589 20.52 -33.36 -0.28
CA ARG A 589 19.13 -33.53 -0.72
C ARG A 589 18.75 -32.51 -1.77
N GLU A 590 18.19 -32.95 -2.89
CA GLU A 590 17.77 -32.08 -3.99
C GLU A 590 16.77 -30.99 -3.54
N LEU A 591 15.84 -31.32 -2.63
CA LEU A 591 14.90 -30.33 -2.06
C LEU A 591 15.61 -29.23 -1.28
N VAL A 592 16.69 -29.54 -0.55
CA VAL A 592 17.49 -28.54 0.18
C VAL A 592 18.28 -27.70 -0.81
N LEU A 593 18.93 -28.34 -1.78
CA LEU A 593 19.66 -27.66 -2.85
C LEU A 593 18.75 -26.73 -3.64
N GLY A 594 17.51 -27.14 -3.94
CA GLY A 594 16.51 -26.31 -4.61
C GLY A 594 16.12 -25.07 -3.80
N ARG A 595 16.03 -25.17 -2.47
CA ARG A 595 15.80 -24.01 -1.58
C ARG A 595 16.98 -23.05 -1.60
N LEU A 596 18.22 -23.58 -1.41
CA LEU A 596 19.44 -22.75 -1.48
C LEU A 596 19.57 -22.06 -2.84
N GLY A 597 19.27 -22.77 -3.94
CA GLY A 597 19.25 -22.17 -5.28
C GLY A 597 18.24 -21.03 -5.44
N ARG A 598 17.02 -21.17 -4.90
CA ARG A 598 16.04 -20.06 -4.91
C ARG A 598 16.52 -18.87 -4.07
N MET A 599 17.12 -19.11 -2.91
CA MET A 599 17.68 -18.05 -2.07
C MET A 599 18.81 -17.30 -2.80
N ALA A 600 19.74 -18.03 -3.45
CA ALA A 600 20.82 -17.44 -4.25
C ALA A 600 20.28 -16.63 -5.44
N SER A 601 19.28 -17.15 -6.13
CA SER A 601 18.61 -16.43 -7.22
C SER A 601 17.92 -15.15 -6.75
N ALA A 602 17.20 -15.21 -5.61
CA ALA A 602 16.54 -14.04 -5.01
C ALA A 602 17.54 -12.96 -4.57
N ARG A 603 18.73 -13.34 -4.06
CA ARG A 603 19.82 -12.42 -3.76
C ARG A 603 20.22 -11.63 -4.99
N LEU A 604 20.56 -12.33 -6.09
CA LEU A 604 21.00 -11.70 -7.32
C LEU A 604 19.96 -10.70 -7.85
N VAL A 605 18.68 -11.05 -7.77
CA VAL A 605 17.59 -10.16 -8.21
C VAL A 605 17.50 -8.89 -7.38
N CYS A 606 17.65 -8.99 -6.05
CA CYS A 606 17.65 -7.81 -5.18
C CYS A 606 18.86 -6.91 -5.47
N GLU A 607 20.05 -7.47 -5.68
CA GLU A 607 21.26 -6.74 -6.09
C GLU A 607 21.03 -6.03 -7.43
N ALA A 608 20.57 -6.74 -8.46
CA ALA A 608 20.35 -6.22 -9.79
C ALA A 608 19.32 -5.07 -9.82
N LEU A 609 18.20 -5.25 -9.12
CA LEU A 609 17.15 -4.23 -9.07
C LEU A 609 17.58 -3.01 -8.25
N SER A 610 18.28 -3.19 -7.15
CA SER A 610 18.84 -2.09 -6.37
C SER A 610 19.84 -1.29 -7.21
N GLY A 611 20.74 -1.95 -7.90
CA GLY A 611 21.73 -1.31 -8.79
C GLY A 611 21.06 -0.56 -9.94
N TRP A 612 20.12 -1.19 -10.62
CA TRP A 612 19.37 -0.54 -11.70
C TRP A 612 18.63 0.72 -11.24
N SER A 613 17.89 0.65 -10.12
CA SER A 613 17.15 1.79 -9.60
C SER A 613 18.09 2.90 -9.12
N SER A 614 19.24 2.54 -8.54
CA SER A 614 20.28 3.48 -8.10
C SER A 614 20.90 4.22 -9.27
N SER A 615 21.21 3.52 -10.36
CA SER A 615 21.75 4.12 -11.59
C SER A 615 20.79 5.19 -12.17
N VAL A 616 19.48 4.93 -12.13
CA VAL A 616 18.48 5.92 -12.56
C VAL A 616 18.49 7.16 -11.67
N ILE A 617 18.65 6.99 -10.35
CA ILE A 617 18.71 8.11 -9.38
C ILE A 617 20.01 8.89 -9.53
N ASP A 618 21.17 8.25 -9.65
CA ASP A 618 22.47 8.90 -9.84
C ASP A 618 22.54 9.61 -11.21
N GLY A 619 21.84 9.10 -12.21
CA GLY A 619 21.65 9.75 -13.52
C GLY A 619 20.68 10.95 -13.50
N GLY A 620 20.19 11.38 -12.30
CA GLY A 620 19.30 12.52 -12.13
C GLY A 620 17.82 12.22 -12.38
N GLY A 621 17.45 10.94 -12.59
CA GLY A 621 16.04 10.53 -12.71
C GLY A 621 15.34 10.51 -11.36
N SER A 622 14.01 10.66 -11.34
CA SER A 622 13.22 10.54 -10.11
C SER A 622 13.25 9.13 -9.51
N GLY A 623 13.43 8.11 -10.34
CA GLY A 623 13.47 6.70 -9.95
C GLY A 623 12.18 6.20 -9.28
N GLU A 624 11.04 6.92 -9.41
CA GLU A 624 9.82 6.61 -8.65
C GLU A 624 9.28 5.21 -8.97
N LEU A 625 9.09 4.91 -10.25
CA LEU A 625 8.50 3.63 -10.66
C LEU A 625 9.49 2.48 -10.47
N GLU A 626 10.76 2.74 -10.72
CA GLU A 626 11.87 1.81 -10.48
C GLU A 626 11.96 1.44 -8.99
N ALA A 627 11.90 2.43 -8.10
CA ALA A 627 11.93 2.23 -6.65
C ALA A 627 10.72 1.43 -6.15
N ILE A 628 9.52 1.73 -6.65
CA ILE A 628 8.30 0.98 -6.32
C ILE A 628 8.46 -0.49 -6.73
N LEU A 629 8.85 -0.74 -7.99
CA LEU A 629 9.04 -2.09 -8.51
C LEU A 629 10.08 -2.86 -7.69
N THR A 630 11.22 -2.23 -7.45
CA THR A 630 12.36 -2.79 -6.72
C THR A 630 11.97 -3.19 -5.31
N LYS A 631 11.27 -2.32 -4.57
CA LYS A 631 10.78 -2.61 -3.21
C LYS A 631 9.81 -3.79 -3.18
N VAL A 632 8.85 -3.81 -4.10
CA VAL A 632 7.82 -4.86 -4.12
C VAL A 632 8.43 -6.23 -4.43
N VAL A 633 9.37 -6.30 -5.39
CA VAL A 633 10.05 -7.55 -5.73
C VAL A 633 10.96 -7.99 -4.59
N ALA A 634 11.77 -7.08 -4.02
CA ALA A 634 12.68 -7.39 -2.92
C ALA A 634 11.94 -7.88 -1.66
N GLY A 635 10.83 -7.25 -1.29
CA GLY A 635 10.00 -7.70 -0.16
C GLY A 635 9.42 -9.11 -0.37
N ARG A 636 9.05 -9.47 -1.60
CA ARG A 636 8.63 -10.85 -1.94
C ARG A 636 9.79 -11.84 -1.87
N CYS A 637 10.95 -11.46 -2.39
CA CYS A 637 12.16 -12.28 -2.32
C CYS A 637 12.52 -12.58 -0.87
N LEU A 638 12.61 -11.57 -0.03
CA LEU A 638 12.99 -11.72 1.37
C LEU A 638 12.02 -12.63 2.13
N ARG A 639 10.70 -12.42 1.94
CA ARG A 639 9.67 -13.28 2.54
C ARG A 639 9.80 -14.73 2.08
N GLN A 640 10.00 -14.99 0.79
CA GLN A 640 10.15 -16.34 0.27
C GLN A 640 11.43 -17.01 0.80
N VAL A 641 12.53 -16.26 0.87
CA VAL A 641 13.81 -16.75 1.40
C VAL A 641 13.69 -17.10 2.88
N ALA A 642 12.98 -16.30 3.68
CA ALA A 642 12.72 -16.62 5.08
C ALA A 642 11.98 -17.96 5.24
N VAL A 643 10.98 -18.21 4.39
CA VAL A 643 10.24 -19.49 4.36
C VAL A 643 11.13 -20.64 3.92
N ASP A 644 11.99 -20.45 2.90
CA ASP A 644 12.93 -21.48 2.46
C ASP A 644 13.99 -21.79 3.53
N ALA A 645 14.52 -20.75 4.20
CA ALA A 645 15.44 -20.90 5.33
C ALA A 645 14.78 -21.64 6.51
N LEU A 646 13.54 -21.26 6.87
CA LEU A 646 12.75 -21.96 7.90
C LEU A 646 12.60 -23.45 7.56
N GLY A 647 12.29 -23.75 6.30
CA GLY A 647 12.16 -25.13 5.83
C GLY A 647 13.47 -25.93 5.81
N ILE A 648 14.65 -25.28 5.81
CA ILE A 648 15.96 -25.92 5.95
C ILE A 648 16.28 -26.18 7.43
N HIS A 649 16.09 -25.17 8.31
CA HIS A 649 16.37 -25.27 9.75
C HIS A 649 15.35 -26.17 10.48
N GLY A 650 14.12 -26.26 9.96
CA GLY A 650 13.03 -27.05 10.55
C GLY A 650 12.61 -26.52 11.91
N GLY A 651 12.12 -27.40 12.78
CA GLY A 651 11.61 -27.05 14.11
C GLY A 651 12.60 -26.32 15.03
N ARG A 652 13.90 -26.42 14.77
CA ARG A 652 14.92 -25.68 15.54
C ARG A 652 14.80 -24.18 15.40
N ALA A 653 14.32 -23.70 14.25
CA ALA A 653 14.11 -22.27 14.03
C ALA A 653 12.99 -21.67 14.92
N PHE A 654 12.19 -22.49 15.58
CA PHE A 654 11.17 -22.03 16.54
C PHE A 654 11.68 -21.92 17.98
N LEU A 655 12.92 -22.32 18.24
CA LEU A 655 13.52 -22.15 19.57
C LEU A 655 13.82 -20.67 19.82
N VAL A 656 13.46 -20.18 20.99
CA VAL A 656 13.83 -18.83 21.46
C VAL A 656 15.36 -18.72 21.51
N GLY A 657 15.91 -17.65 20.98
CA GLY A 657 17.37 -17.47 20.81
C GLY A 657 17.91 -18.01 19.49
N HIS A 658 17.08 -18.65 18.65
CA HIS A 658 17.51 -19.02 17.29
C HIS A 658 17.48 -17.81 16.37
N PRO A 659 18.61 -17.42 15.73
CA PRO A 659 18.70 -16.16 14.97
C PRO A 659 17.58 -15.96 13.91
N LEU A 660 17.28 -17.02 13.14
CA LEU A 660 16.20 -16.97 12.15
C LEU A 660 14.82 -16.85 12.82
N GLY A 661 14.58 -17.61 13.90
CA GLY A 661 13.30 -17.58 14.61
C GLY A 661 13.02 -16.22 15.21
N ASP A 662 14.02 -15.64 15.87
CA ASP A 662 13.89 -14.34 16.53
C ASP A 662 13.77 -13.17 15.55
N SER A 663 14.32 -13.28 14.33
CA SER A 663 14.23 -12.28 13.26
C SER A 663 13.17 -12.60 12.20
N PHE A 664 12.39 -13.67 12.34
CA PHE A 664 11.50 -14.14 11.27
C PHE A 664 10.49 -13.09 10.82
N HIS A 665 9.91 -12.36 11.76
CA HIS A 665 8.94 -11.28 11.46
C HIS A 665 9.57 -10.11 10.69
N ASP A 666 10.87 -9.85 10.87
CA ASP A 666 11.57 -8.76 10.17
C ASP A 666 11.49 -8.93 8.66
N HIS A 667 11.55 -10.18 8.19
CA HIS A 667 11.53 -10.51 6.77
C HIS A 667 10.14 -10.34 6.13
N PHE A 668 9.08 -10.30 6.93
CA PHE A 668 7.71 -10.02 6.47
C PHE A 668 7.38 -8.54 6.53
N ALA A 669 7.92 -7.83 7.50
CA ALA A 669 7.68 -6.39 7.68
C ALA A 669 8.12 -5.58 6.45
N ALA A 670 9.15 -6.01 5.72
CA ALA A 670 9.61 -5.40 4.46
C ALA A 670 8.51 -5.34 3.38
N GLY A 671 7.49 -6.17 3.45
CA GLY A 671 6.31 -6.09 2.58
C GLY A 671 5.34 -4.97 2.92
N ILE A 672 5.44 -4.38 4.12
CA ILE A 672 4.45 -3.46 4.70
C ILE A 672 4.99 -2.04 4.78
N TYR A 673 6.13 -1.82 5.44
CA TYR A 673 6.67 -0.46 5.60
C TYR A 673 7.16 0.13 4.27
N GLU A 674 7.26 1.46 4.20
CA GLU A 674 7.51 2.24 2.98
C GLU A 674 6.47 2.03 1.88
N GLY A 675 5.27 1.61 2.28
CA GLY A 675 4.12 1.30 1.44
C GLY A 675 3.89 -0.20 1.27
N GLU A 676 2.65 -0.63 1.51
CA GLU A 676 2.23 -2.02 1.37
C GLU A 676 2.38 -2.48 -0.10
N SER A 677 2.90 -3.70 -0.30
CA SER A 677 3.38 -4.18 -1.60
C SER A 677 2.31 -4.31 -2.68
N ASP A 678 1.08 -4.69 -2.34
CA ASP A 678 0.00 -4.82 -3.33
C ASP A 678 -0.54 -3.44 -3.73
N LEU A 679 -0.65 -2.49 -2.78
CA LEU A 679 -1.00 -1.10 -3.06
C LEU A 679 0.07 -0.41 -3.91
N LEU A 680 1.34 -0.66 -3.63
CA LEU A 680 2.44 -0.18 -4.47
C LEU A 680 2.40 -0.80 -5.87
N GLY A 681 2.01 -2.06 -6.00
CA GLY A 681 1.76 -2.69 -7.30
C GLY A 681 0.69 -1.97 -8.11
N LEU A 682 -0.39 -1.53 -7.47
CA LEU A 682 -1.42 -0.70 -8.11
C LEU A 682 -0.89 0.70 -8.47
N ALA A 683 -0.09 1.32 -7.59
CA ALA A 683 0.55 2.62 -7.84
C ALA A 683 1.52 2.54 -9.02
N LEU A 684 2.31 1.47 -9.12
CA LEU A 684 3.18 1.20 -10.26
C LEU A 684 2.39 1.17 -11.57
N PHE A 685 1.31 0.40 -11.63
CA PHE A 685 0.48 0.36 -12.83
C PHE A 685 -0.14 1.73 -13.16
N LYS A 686 -0.63 2.46 -12.15
CA LYS A 686 -1.16 3.82 -12.32
C LYS A 686 -0.09 4.76 -12.89
N GLY A 687 1.13 4.70 -12.39
CA GLY A 687 2.27 5.47 -12.90
C GLY A 687 2.59 5.12 -14.36
N ILE A 688 2.67 3.83 -14.69
CA ILE A 688 2.85 3.36 -16.07
C ILE A 688 1.72 3.85 -16.98
N ALA A 689 0.46 3.75 -16.53
CA ALA A 689 -0.72 4.13 -17.31
C ALA A 689 -0.78 5.63 -17.64
N LYS A 690 -0.21 6.51 -16.79
CA LYS A 690 -0.11 7.95 -17.07
C LYS A 690 0.67 8.25 -18.35
N HIS A 691 1.63 7.41 -18.70
CA HIS A 691 2.46 7.52 -19.89
C HIS A 691 1.92 6.72 -21.08
N HIS A 692 0.66 6.28 -21.01
CA HIS A 692 0.02 5.58 -22.12
C HIS A 692 -0.07 6.47 -23.36
N PRO A 693 0.22 5.97 -24.57
CA PRO A 693 0.21 6.77 -25.79
C PRO A 693 -1.09 7.55 -26.05
N LEU A 694 -2.24 6.99 -25.63
CA LEU A 694 -3.52 7.69 -25.71
C LEU A 694 -3.67 8.85 -24.70
N ALA A 695 -2.97 8.78 -23.56
CA ALA A 695 -2.98 9.86 -22.58
C ALA A 695 -2.12 11.04 -23.05
N LEU A 696 -1.03 10.76 -23.76
CA LEU A 696 -0.11 11.75 -24.28
C LEU A 696 -0.57 12.33 -25.63
N ASN A 697 -1.14 11.48 -26.51
CA ASN A 697 -1.57 11.84 -27.87
C ASN A 697 -3.04 11.49 -28.09
N LYS A 698 -3.84 12.51 -28.32
CA LYS A 698 -5.28 12.36 -28.61
C LYS A 698 -5.56 11.90 -30.04
N ASN A 699 -4.53 11.63 -30.87
CA ASN A 699 -4.66 11.28 -32.28
C ASN A 699 -4.81 9.75 -32.45
N PHE A 700 -5.97 9.31 -32.95
CA PHE A 700 -6.27 7.91 -33.22
C PHE A 700 -5.29 7.24 -34.20
N LEU A 701 -4.80 7.97 -35.20
CA LEU A 701 -3.85 7.44 -36.17
C LEU A 701 -2.48 7.14 -35.54
N GLU A 702 -2.00 8.00 -34.66
CA GLU A 702 -0.74 7.79 -33.94
C GLU A 702 -0.85 6.59 -33.00
N TRP A 703 -1.97 6.45 -32.29
CA TRP A 703 -2.23 5.27 -31.50
C TRP A 703 -2.27 3.99 -32.35
N MET A 704 -2.94 4.00 -33.52
CA MET A 704 -2.92 2.86 -34.43
C MET A 704 -1.51 2.51 -34.88
N ARG A 705 -0.72 3.52 -35.27
CA ARG A 705 0.71 3.32 -35.65
C ARG A 705 1.49 2.69 -34.52
N TRP A 706 1.36 3.22 -33.30
CA TRP A 706 2.01 2.64 -32.11
C TRP A 706 1.60 1.17 -31.91
N ARG A 707 0.32 0.87 -31.98
CA ARG A 707 -0.19 -0.49 -31.78
C ARG A 707 0.32 -1.46 -32.84
N CYS A 708 0.34 -1.06 -34.10
CA CYS A 708 0.87 -1.86 -35.23
C CYS A 708 2.38 -2.05 -35.06
N SER A 709 3.14 -0.99 -34.76
CA SER A 709 4.56 -1.06 -34.47
C SER A 709 4.86 -2.01 -33.30
N ARG A 710 4.09 -1.90 -32.20
CA ARG A 710 4.26 -2.76 -31.04
C ARG A 710 3.99 -4.25 -31.36
N SER A 711 2.97 -4.52 -32.17
CA SER A 711 2.68 -5.87 -32.64
C SER A 711 3.76 -6.42 -33.57
N LEU A 712 4.32 -5.58 -34.45
CA LEU A 712 5.45 -5.95 -35.30
C LEU A 712 6.72 -6.19 -34.48
N ASN A 713 7.00 -5.36 -33.50
CA ASN A 713 8.16 -5.50 -32.60
C ASN A 713 8.13 -6.81 -31.80
N TYR A 714 6.96 -7.40 -31.57
CA TYR A 714 6.84 -8.73 -30.96
C TYR A 714 7.54 -9.81 -31.82
N PHE A 715 7.37 -9.74 -33.14
CA PHE A 715 7.96 -10.71 -34.09
C PHE A 715 9.42 -10.37 -34.42
N SER A 716 9.74 -9.07 -34.46
CA SER A 716 11.07 -8.57 -34.75
C SER A 716 11.92 -8.26 -33.51
N ALA A 717 11.51 -8.77 -32.33
CA ALA A 717 12.33 -8.61 -31.13
C ALA A 717 13.74 -9.15 -31.42
N LYS A 718 14.61 -8.21 -31.83
CA LYS A 718 16.00 -8.51 -32.23
C LYS A 718 16.81 -8.96 -31.04
N GLU A 719 17.80 -9.74 -31.29
CA GLU A 719 18.86 -10.08 -30.36
C GLU A 719 19.37 -8.82 -29.66
N ASP A 720 19.53 -8.90 -28.36
CA ASP A 720 20.25 -7.90 -27.60
C ASP A 720 21.71 -8.10 -27.90
N SER A 721 22.24 -7.36 -28.89
CA SER A 721 23.64 -7.48 -29.33
C SER A 721 24.65 -7.15 -28.24
N VAL A 722 24.17 -6.55 -27.12
CA VAL A 722 25.01 -6.22 -25.95
C VAL A 722 25.26 -7.44 -25.08
N LEU A 723 24.36 -8.45 -25.08
CA LEU A 723 24.49 -9.65 -24.22
C LEU A 723 25.48 -10.66 -24.85
N LEU A 724 26.43 -11.11 -24.04
CA LEU A 724 27.46 -12.06 -24.41
C LEU A 724 26.99 -13.51 -24.34
N ASP A 725 26.24 -13.86 -23.25
CA ASP A 725 25.72 -15.21 -23.05
C ASP A 725 24.48 -15.49 -23.91
N GLY A 726 24.52 -16.55 -24.71
CA GLY A 726 23.43 -16.90 -25.63
C GLY A 726 22.13 -17.30 -24.94
N GLU A 727 22.18 -17.97 -23.79
CA GLU A 727 20.99 -18.37 -23.05
C GLU A 727 20.32 -17.17 -22.39
N LEU A 728 21.10 -16.25 -21.84
CA LEU A 728 20.58 -14.99 -21.28
C LEU A 728 19.95 -14.13 -22.37
N ARG A 729 20.54 -14.12 -23.58
CA ARG A 729 19.99 -13.44 -24.77
C ARG A 729 18.60 -13.98 -25.13
N ASP A 730 18.42 -15.29 -25.17
CA ASP A 730 17.12 -15.92 -25.46
C ASP A 730 16.07 -15.57 -24.40
N LEU A 731 16.45 -15.56 -23.13
CA LEU A 731 15.57 -15.18 -22.04
C LEU A 731 15.20 -13.68 -22.10
N ALA A 732 16.12 -12.81 -22.47
CA ALA A 732 15.87 -11.38 -22.67
C ALA A 732 14.83 -11.14 -23.78
N ILE A 733 14.96 -11.85 -24.92
CA ILE A 733 14.00 -11.81 -26.02
C ILE A 733 12.59 -12.22 -25.51
N GLN A 734 12.51 -13.32 -24.75
CA GLN A 734 11.24 -13.79 -24.21
C GLN A 734 10.64 -12.81 -23.20
N ALA A 735 11.45 -12.23 -22.31
CA ALA A 735 11.02 -11.22 -21.36
C ALA A 735 10.48 -9.96 -22.05
N ARG A 736 11.16 -9.49 -23.09
CA ARG A 736 10.71 -8.36 -23.94
C ARG A 736 9.39 -8.66 -24.63
N ARG A 737 9.23 -9.86 -25.21
CA ARG A 737 7.95 -10.30 -25.81
C ARG A 737 6.83 -10.31 -24.78
N GLY A 738 7.14 -10.75 -23.54
CA GLY A 738 6.22 -10.68 -22.42
C GLY A 738 5.77 -9.24 -22.12
N LEU A 739 6.71 -8.30 -22.03
CA LEU A 739 6.40 -6.86 -21.80
C LEU A 739 5.57 -6.27 -22.93
N ILE A 740 5.88 -6.60 -24.19
CA ILE A 740 5.08 -6.17 -25.34
C ILE A 740 3.64 -6.69 -25.20
N THR A 741 3.48 -7.96 -24.86
CA THR A 741 2.13 -8.54 -24.63
C THR A 741 1.39 -7.83 -23.50
N MET A 742 2.08 -7.54 -22.38
CA MET A 742 1.48 -6.80 -21.27
C MET A 742 1.10 -5.37 -21.67
N SER A 743 1.91 -4.68 -22.46
CA SER A 743 1.57 -3.34 -22.92
C SER A 743 0.32 -3.30 -23.81
N LEU A 744 0.17 -4.29 -24.71
CA LEU A 744 -1.03 -4.45 -25.53
C LEU A 744 -2.26 -4.86 -24.72
N GLN A 745 -2.08 -5.64 -23.65
CA GLN A 745 -3.15 -6.01 -22.73
C GLN A 745 -3.56 -4.81 -21.86
N ALA A 746 -2.61 -4.04 -21.35
CA ALA A 746 -2.86 -2.80 -20.61
C ALA A 746 -3.65 -1.80 -21.47
N ASP A 747 -3.23 -1.55 -22.72
CA ASP A 747 -3.96 -0.73 -23.68
C ASP A 747 -5.42 -1.21 -23.88
N ARG A 748 -5.62 -2.53 -24.01
CA ARG A 748 -6.96 -3.11 -24.16
C ARG A 748 -7.82 -2.87 -22.92
N LEU A 749 -7.27 -3.04 -21.73
CA LEU A 749 -7.98 -2.84 -20.46
C LEU A 749 -8.31 -1.37 -20.24
N LEU A 750 -7.36 -0.46 -20.46
CA LEU A 750 -7.57 0.99 -20.36
C LEU A 750 -8.70 1.46 -21.29
N ARG A 751 -8.75 0.96 -22.53
CA ARG A 751 -9.82 1.31 -23.47
C ARG A 751 -11.17 0.67 -23.12
N ARG A 752 -11.15 -0.56 -22.61
CA ARG A 752 -12.38 -1.29 -22.27
C ARG A 752 -13.07 -0.70 -21.04
N HIS A 753 -12.30 -0.33 -20.04
CA HIS A 753 -12.80 0.03 -18.71
C HIS A 753 -12.70 1.55 -18.44
N GLY A 754 -11.78 2.26 -19.12
CA GLY A 754 -11.60 3.69 -18.88
C GLY A 754 -11.36 3.99 -17.39
N ARG A 755 -12.10 4.92 -16.82
CA ARG A 755 -11.97 5.33 -15.42
C ARG A 755 -12.36 4.23 -14.43
N THR A 756 -13.27 3.31 -14.78
CA THR A 756 -13.69 2.20 -13.90
C THR A 756 -12.63 1.11 -13.77
N LEU A 757 -11.52 1.19 -14.50
CA LEU A 757 -10.42 0.25 -14.35
C LEU A 757 -9.80 0.28 -12.96
N ALA A 758 -9.81 1.45 -12.29
CA ALA A 758 -9.29 1.61 -10.94
C ALA A 758 -10.02 0.73 -9.90
N GLU A 759 -11.29 0.41 -10.14
CA GLU A 759 -12.10 -0.44 -9.28
C GLU A 759 -11.75 -1.93 -9.43
N GLN A 760 -11.08 -2.31 -10.53
CA GLN A 760 -10.73 -3.70 -10.83
C GLN A 760 -9.33 -4.06 -10.31
N GLN A 761 -9.11 -3.86 -9.03
CA GLN A 761 -7.80 -3.97 -8.38
C GLN A 761 -7.13 -5.33 -8.58
N LEU A 762 -7.87 -6.44 -8.55
CA LEU A 762 -7.31 -7.78 -8.75
C LEU A 762 -6.74 -7.99 -10.17
N ILE A 763 -7.41 -7.44 -11.19
CA ILE A 763 -6.92 -7.49 -12.58
C ILE A 763 -5.65 -6.64 -12.70
N LEU A 764 -5.66 -5.44 -12.10
CA LEU A 764 -4.51 -4.55 -12.10
C LEU A 764 -3.32 -5.14 -11.34
N ALA A 765 -3.56 -5.73 -10.18
CA ALA A 765 -2.53 -6.38 -9.39
C ALA A 765 -1.88 -7.54 -10.17
N ASN A 766 -2.70 -8.39 -10.81
CA ASN A 766 -2.18 -9.48 -11.65
C ASN A 766 -1.32 -8.97 -12.81
N LEU A 767 -1.79 -7.93 -13.52
CA LEU A 767 -1.05 -7.32 -14.61
C LEU A 767 0.26 -6.67 -14.12
N SER A 768 0.19 -5.91 -13.05
CA SER A 768 1.35 -5.30 -12.41
C SER A 768 2.39 -6.36 -11.99
N ASN A 769 1.96 -7.48 -11.41
CA ASN A 769 2.84 -8.57 -11.02
C ASN A 769 3.57 -9.20 -12.22
N GLN A 770 2.91 -9.34 -13.37
CA GLN A 770 3.54 -9.85 -14.58
C GLN A 770 4.56 -8.85 -15.15
N ILE A 771 4.23 -7.55 -15.16
CA ILE A 771 5.14 -6.48 -15.57
C ILE A 771 6.41 -6.49 -14.70
N GLN A 772 6.24 -6.53 -13.38
CA GLN A 772 7.35 -6.61 -12.42
C GLN A 772 8.23 -7.83 -12.67
N GLY A 773 7.62 -8.98 -12.97
CA GLY A 773 8.33 -10.21 -13.29
C GLY A 773 9.23 -10.05 -14.52
N PHE A 774 8.71 -9.50 -15.62
CA PHE A 774 9.51 -9.34 -16.84
C PHE A 774 10.60 -8.28 -16.71
N ILE A 775 10.32 -7.17 -16.02
CA ILE A 775 11.35 -6.15 -15.79
C ILE A 775 12.46 -6.68 -14.89
N SER A 776 12.11 -7.44 -13.84
CA SER A 776 13.12 -8.09 -13.00
C SER A 776 13.95 -9.11 -13.77
N CYS A 777 13.36 -9.83 -14.76
CA CYS A 777 14.13 -10.69 -15.67
C CYS A 777 15.16 -9.89 -16.46
N LEU A 778 14.77 -8.77 -17.06
CA LEU A 778 15.73 -7.95 -17.83
C LEU A 778 16.85 -7.39 -16.95
N ALA A 779 16.52 -6.86 -15.75
CA ALA A 779 17.52 -6.35 -14.83
C ALA A 779 18.54 -7.42 -14.43
N VAL A 780 18.07 -8.62 -14.05
CA VAL A 780 18.97 -9.69 -13.60
C VAL A 780 19.78 -10.31 -14.73
N ILE A 781 19.23 -10.37 -15.95
CA ILE A 781 19.93 -10.86 -17.13
C ILE A 781 21.15 -10.00 -17.42
N HIS A 782 20.97 -8.69 -17.56
CA HIS A 782 22.07 -7.77 -17.85
C HIS A 782 23.10 -7.74 -16.72
N PHE A 783 22.65 -7.83 -15.47
CA PHE A 783 23.52 -7.86 -14.31
C PHE A 783 24.39 -9.14 -14.27
N ALA A 784 23.80 -10.30 -14.56
CA ALA A 784 24.51 -11.57 -14.59
C ALA A 784 25.49 -11.69 -15.77
N ASP A 785 25.09 -11.19 -16.96
CA ASP A 785 25.93 -11.17 -18.14
C ASP A 785 27.19 -10.32 -17.91
N ARG A 786 27.04 -9.17 -17.24
CA ARG A 786 28.18 -8.30 -16.93
C ARG A 786 29.12 -8.89 -15.88
N ARG A 787 28.60 -9.61 -14.89
CA ARG A 787 29.41 -10.35 -13.91
C ARG A 787 30.19 -11.50 -14.55
N ALA A 788 29.64 -12.10 -15.60
CA ALA A 788 30.23 -13.16 -16.42
C ALA A 788 30.67 -14.43 -15.62
N ASP A 789 30.21 -14.57 -14.36
CA ASP A 789 30.45 -15.77 -13.57
C ASP A 789 29.30 -16.78 -13.70
N SER A 790 29.66 -18.06 -13.68
CA SER A 790 28.70 -19.16 -13.88
C SER A 790 27.55 -19.17 -12.86
N ALA A 791 27.82 -18.81 -11.60
CA ALA A 791 26.81 -18.81 -10.55
C ALA A 791 25.77 -17.72 -10.79
N SER A 792 26.18 -16.50 -11.20
CA SER A 792 25.29 -15.41 -11.57
C SER A 792 24.43 -15.74 -12.78
N VAL A 793 25.00 -16.36 -13.83
CA VAL A 793 24.25 -16.82 -15.00
C VAL A 793 23.21 -17.87 -14.60
N HIS A 794 23.58 -18.87 -13.80
CA HIS A 794 22.62 -19.86 -13.29
C HIS A 794 21.51 -19.23 -12.44
N ALA A 795 21.86 -18.27 -11.57
CA ALA A 795 20.89 -17.57 -10.74
C ALA A 795 19.88 -16.76 -11.57
N ALA A 796 20.36 -16.06 -12.61
CA ALA A 796 19.50 -15.33 -13.54
C ALA A 796 18.53 -16.26 -14.29
N VAL A 797 19.05 -17.38 -14.81
CA VAL A 797 18.21 -18.39 -15.48
C VAL A 797 17.15 -18.96 -14.53
N CYS A 798 17.57 -19.33 -13.30
CA CYS A 798 16.65 -19.86 -12.28
C CYS A 798 15.56 -18.86 -11.89
N TRP A 799 15.80 -17.56 -11.98
CA TRP A 799 14.78 -16.53 -11.78
C TRP A 799 13.87 -16.38 -12.98
N CYS A 800 14.43 -16.26 -14.18
CA CYS A 800 13.69 -15.91 -15.39
C CYS A 800 12.78 -17.05 -15.88
N ARG A 801 13.26 -18.28 -15.83
CA ARG A 801 12.51 -19.45 -16.32
C ARG A 801 11.12 -19.62 -15.69
N PRO A 802 10.96 -19.58 -14.36
CA PRO A 802 9.63 -19.64 -13.74
C PRO A 802 8.70 -18.52 -14.18
N VAL A 803 9.19 -17.29 -14.29
CA VAL A 803 8.40 -16.13 -14.74
C VAL A 803 7.88 -16.34 -16.15
N ILE A 804 8.80 -16.69 -17.07
CA ILE A 804 8.50 -16.88 -18.49
C ILE A 804 7.59 -18.10 -18.71
N MET A 805 7.87 -19.23 -18.05
CA MET A 805 7.08 -20.44 -18.21
C MET A 805 5.65 -20.29 -17.67
N LYS A 806 5.49 -19.59 -16.55
CA LYS A 806 4.16 -19.24 -16.03
C LYS A 806 3.36 -18.38 -17.02
N PHE A 807 4.01 -17.41 -17.63
CA PHE A 807 3.40 -16.56 -18.65
C PHE A 807 2.98 -17.36 -19.89
N LEU A 808 3.82 -18.32 -20.34
CA LEU A 808 3.52 -19.19 -21.47
C LEU A 808 2.50 -20.30 -21.14
N GLY A 809 2.05 -20.40 -19.89
CA GLY A 809 1.17 -21.49 -19.45
C GLY A 809 1.84 -22.87 -19.49
N LYS A 810 3.18 -22.92 -19.39
CA LYS A 810 3.98 -24.15 -19.45
C LYS A 810 4.57 -24.51 -18.07
N PRO A 811 4.66 -25.81 -17.73
CA PRO A 811 5.34 -26.24 -16.52
C PRO A 811 6.87 -26.10 -16.68
N LEU A 812 7.58 -26.02 -15.55
CA LEU A 812 9.04 -26.18 -15.53
C LEU A 812 9.41 -27.63 -15.87
N GLY A 813 10.49 -27.79 -16.63
CA GLY A 813 11.01 -29.10 -17.00
C GLY A 813 12.08 -29.65 -16.04
N SER A 814 12.47 -30.92 -16.21
CA SER A 814 13.51 -31.57 -15.39
C SER A 814 14.86 -30.82 -15.45
N ARG A 815 15.19 -30.20 -16.61
CA ARG A 815 16.41 -29.39 -16.77
C ARG A 815 16.39 -28.14 -15.86
N ASP A 816 15.23 -27.50 -15.69
CA ASP A 816 15.09 -26.33 -14.85
C ASP A 816 15.31 -26.66 -13.36
N TYR A 817 14.79 -27.81 -12.89
CA TYR A 817 15.01 -28.29 -11.53
C TYR A 817 16.46 -28.71 -11.26
N LYS A 818 17.11 -29.39 -12.22
CA LYS A 818 18.54 -29.74 -12.13
C LYS A 818 19.40 -28.49 -11.99
N ARG A 819 19.15 -27.47 -12.80
CA ARG A 819 19.88 -26.20 -12.75
C ARG A 819 19.69 -25.48 -11.41
N LEU A 820 18.46 -25.51 -10.87
CA LEU A 820 18.18 -24.94 -9.55
C LEU A 820 18.98 -25.67 -8.44
N ALA A 821 19.08 -26.98 -8.52
CA ALA A 821 19.90 -27.76 -7.57
C ALA A 821 21.41 -27.53 -7.76
N GLU A 822 21.89 -27.32 -9.00
CA GLU A 822 23.27 -26.93 -9.30
C GLU A 822 23.59 -25.56 -8.70
N LEU A 823 22.73 -24.59 -8.84
CA LEU A 823 22.87 -23.27 -8.20
C LEU A 823 22.96 -23.39 -6.67
N GLY A 824 22.17 -24.30 -6.07
CA GLY A 824 22.29 -24.62 -4.66
C GLY A 824 23.65 -25.20 -4.26
N ARG A 825 24.28 -26.00 -5.13
CA ARG A 825 25.66 -26.52 -4.90
C ARG A 825 26.70 -25.41 -4.98
N PHE A 826 26.59 -24.47 -5.94
CA PHE A 826 27.48 -23.30 -5.99
C PHE A 826 27.43 -22.52 -4.67
N SER A 827 26.24 -22.38 -4.08
CA SER A 827 26.08 -21.69 -2.78
C SER A 827 26.76 -22.41 -1.61
N LEU A 828 27.06 -23.69 -1.73
CA LEU A 828 27.82 -24.48 -0.71
C LEU A 828 29.33 -24.35 -0.87
N GLY A 829 29.81 -24.19 -2.12
CA GLY A 829 31.26 -24.13 -2.41
C GLY A 829 31.92 -22.80 -2.06
N SER A 830 31.15 -21.73 -1.94
CA SER A 830 31.66 -20.42 -1.54
C SER A 830 32.08 -20.30 -0.07
N HIS A 831 31.99 -21.38 0.71
CA HIS A 831 32.28 -21.42 2.15
C HIS A 831 33.41 -22.42 2.51
N SER A 832 34.14 -22.95 1.52
CA SER A 832 35.25 -23.88 1.73
C SER A 832 36.66 -23.24 1.63
N ASP A 833 36.72 -21.90 1.51
CA ASP A 833 37.98 -21.13 1.54
C ASP A 833 37.99 -20.16 2.72
#